data_1c071f6192d64e7ff275e8c028485d7f
#
_entry.id   1c071f6192d64e7ff275e8c028485d7f
#
_cell.length_a   1.000
_cell.length_b   1.000
_cell.length_c   1.000
_cell.angle_alpha   90.00
_cell.angle_beta   90.00
_cell.angle_gamma   90.00
#
_symmetry.space_group_name_H-M   'P 1'
#
loop_
_entity.id
_entity.type
_entity.pdbx_description
1 polymer ?
#
loop_
_entity_poly.entity_id
_entity_poly.type
_entity_poly.pdbx_seq_one_letter_code
_entity_poly.pdbx_strand_id
1 'polypeptide(L)'
;MRVAVAAPLAELFDYLPPVSPAPVALTPGLRLLVPFGRGRRVGMLLRITSRTEQDPARLKCVESVLDARPLLSPADLRLIEWAAAYYRQPIGEALFTALPARLRDPAPLLDERVPGIQATPAGLSVTLDTLNRAPRQRDLLALARAAPAGLALADLRLSLGDCAATLRALRAKGLIETCQLIPGLTPSLPPPVSALAGPALNADQQAAVNAIQGALGGFRAFLLDGVTGSGKTEVYIRLIEAVIAAGGQALVVVPEIGLTPQLRERFVQRLPGPVAVLHSALNARERERGWHRAALGEATLVLGTRSAIFTPLPRLALILVDEEHDASLKQQDGFRYSARDLAVRRAQLTGCPVVLGSATPALETLHNARLDRYAWLKLPQRAGRARPPTISLLDIRDQPLQAGLSSVLRADMRAELAAGNQVLLFLNRRGYAPILTCHACGWVGGCPHCDARLTLHLNPRKLWCHHCGWSQPVPSLCPACQGSDLRRLGQGTERLEDNLRPLFPEVSIARIDRDSTRRKGELDRLLGAVQRGEIQILLGTQMLAKGHDFPGVTLVGILDLDQTLYASDFRAPERTAQLIVQVAGRAGRAERPGRVVLQTRHPEHPLLQSLLREGYGGFAAVALGERRDAELPPFAHLALVRAEAPGESEPLAFLRAARVLAEGLIAAAEAPKIQLLGPIPAPMERRAGRYRAQLLVQCGERPRLQRFLAHWSPILRGLSRTRGLRWSLDVDPQEML
;
A
#
# COMPACT_ATOMS: atom_id res chain seq x y z
N MET A 1 -32.42 9.45 -14.29
CA MET A 1 -31.05 9.55 -13.78
C MET A 1 -30.59 8.17 -13.36
N ARG A 2 -29.41 7.74 -13.82
CA ARG A 2 -28.78 6.48 -13.35
C ARG A 2 -27.85 6.74 -12.18
N VAL A 3 -28.14 6.12 -11.06
CA VAL A 3 -27.50 6.37 -9.77
C VAL A 3 -26.89 5.07 -9.23
N ALA A 4 -25.64 5.13 -8.80
CA ALA A 4 -24.97 4.06 -8.07
C ALA A 4 -25.19 4.26 -6.56
N VAL A 5 -25.64 3.21 -5.88
CA VAL A 5 -25.89 3.20 -4.43
C VAL A 5 -24.94 2.24 -3.75
N ALA A 6 -24.46 2.55 -2.53
CA ALA A 6 -23.63 1.65 -1.73
C ALA A 6 -24.40 0.40 -1.31
N ALA A 7 -24.52 -0.56 -2.22
CA ALA A 7 -25.17 -1.84 -2.02
C ALA A 7 -24.40 -2.93 -2.78
N PRO A 8 -24.43 -4.20 -2.32
CA PRO A 8 -23.75 -5.31 -3.00
C PRO A 8 -24.49 -5.76 -4.28
N LEU A 9 -25.06 -4.81 -5.01
CA LEU A 9 -25.79 -5.00 -6.24
C LEU A 9 -24.99 -4.42 -7.41
N ALA A 10 -24.92 -5.17 -8.49
CA ALA A 10 -24.13 -4.78 -9.67
C ALA A 10 -24.81 -3.70 -10.51
N GLU A 11 -26.11 -3.52 -10.35
CA GLU A 11 -26.96 -2.69 -11.18
C GLU A 11 -26.94 -1.23 -10.71
N LEU A 12 -27.14 -0.34 -11.67
CA LEU A 12 -27.48 1.06 -11.43
C LEU A 12 -28.98 1.19 -11.24
N PHE A 13 -29.40 2.17 -10.45
CA PHE A 13 -30.80 2.42 -10.16
C PHE A 13 -31.30 3.66 -10.91
N ASP A 14 -32.46 3.55 -11.53
CA ASP A 14 -33.09 4.66 -12.23
C ASP A 14 -33.97 5.47 -11.29
N TYR A 15 -33.79 6.80 -11.28
CA TYR A 15 -34.59 7.76 -10.52
C TYR A 15 -35.01 8.92 -11.38
N LEU A 16 -36.18 9.52 -11.04
CA LEU A 16 -36.61 10.81 -11.57
C LEU A 16 -35.84 11.96 -10.89
N PRO A 17 -35.74 13.14 -11.51
CA PRO A 17 -35.25 14.35 -10.88
C PRO A 17 -35.97 14.68 -9.56
N PRO A 18 -35.36 15.47 -8.66
CA PRO A 18 -36.06 15.93 -7.46
C PRO A 18 -37.26 16.79 -7.84
N VAL A 19 -38.35 16.71 -7.05
CA VAL A 19 -39.56 17.47 -7.26
C VAL A 19 -39.32 18.97 -7.08
N SER A 20 -38.53 19.36 -6.07
CA SER A 20 -38.08 20.74 -5.89
C SER A 20 -36.90 21.05 -6.83
N PRO A 21 -36.79 22.29 -7.36
CA PRO A 21 -35.68 22.66 -8.20
C PRO A 21 -34.34 22.33 -7.51
N ALA A 22 -33.48 21.64 -8.22
CA ALA A 22 -32.15 21.37 -7.70
C ALA A 22 -31.37 22.69 -7.56
N PRO A 23 -30.60 22.90 -6.46
CA PRO A 23 -29.86 24.13 -6.24
C PRO A 23 -28.72 24.31 -7.26
N VAL A 24 -28.38 23.24 -7.99
CA VAL A 24 -27.32 23.19 -8.99
C VAL A 24 -27.74 22.37 -10.20
N ALA A 25 -27.09 22.60 -11.35
CA ALA A 25 -27.29 21.78 -12.53
C ALA A 25 -26.90 20.32 -12.24
N LEU A 26 -27.83 19.40 -12.53
CA LEU A 26 -27.59 17.97 -12.34
C LEU A 26 -26.49 17.49 -13.29
N THR A 27 -25.37 17.06 -12.75
CA THR A 27 -24.23 16.55 -13.50
C THR A 27 -23.64 15.29 -12.85
N PRO A 28 -23.06 14.36 -13.62
CA PRO A 28 -22.37 13.19 -13.05
C PRO A 28 -21.33 13.58 -12.00
N GLY A 29 -21.24 12.78 -10.94
CA GLY A 29 -20.31 13.02 -9.83
C GLY A 29 -20.93 13.72 -8.61
N LEU A 30 -22.21 14.12 -8.67
CA LEU A 30 -22.98 14.64 -7.54
C LEU A 30 -23.50 13.52 -6.64
N ARG A 31 -23.44 13.74 -5.32
CA ARG A 31 -24.14 12.87 -4.36
C ARG A 31 -25.63 13.28 -4.30
N LEU A 32 -26.44 12.28 -4.25
CA LEU A 32 -27.90 12.39 -4.17
C LEU A 32 -28.41 11.62 -2.96
N LEU A 33 -29.41 12.15 -2.26
CA LEU A 33 -30.18 11.37 -1.29
C LEU A 33 -31.33 10.71 -2.04
N VAL A 34 -31.37 9.37 -2.04
CA VAL A 34 -32.35 8.60 -2.78
C VAL A 34 -33.14 7.65 -1.88
N PRO A 35 -34.44 7.43 -2.12
CA PRO A 35 -35.18 6.39 -1.45
C PRO A 35 -34.67 5.01 -1.92
N PHE A 36 -34.30 4.14 -0.99
CA PHE A 36 -33.76 2.82 -1.29
C PHE A 36 -34.30 1.76 -0.31
N GLY A 37 -35.01 0.78 -0.82
CA GLY A 37 -35.73 -0.18 0.00
C GLY A 37 -36.80 0.52 0.88
N ARG A 38 -36.71 0.31 2.20
CA ARG A 38 -37.58 0.95 3.21
C ARG A 38 -36.94 2.23 3.82
N GLY A 39 -35.79 2.64 3.36
CA GLY A 39 -35.04 3.78 3.90
C GLY A 39 -34.48 4.70 2.83
N ARG A 40 -33.51 5.48 3.21
CA ARG A 40 -32.79 6.45 2.37
C ARG A 40 -31.30 6.06 2.31
N ARG A 41 -30.67 6.32 1.17
CA ARG A 41 -29.24 6.14 1.01
C ARG A 41 -28.63 7.25 0.19
N VAL A 42 -27.34 7.46 0.38
CA VAL A 42 -26.56 8.31 -0.51
C VAL A 42 -26.27 7.52 -1.78
N GLY A 43 -26.57 8.11 -2.93
CA GLY A 43 -26.22 7.62 -4.23
C GLY A 43 -25.31 8.61 -4.97
N MET A 44 -24.57 8.13 -5.96
CA MET A 44 -23.75 8.93 -6.86
C MET A 44 -24.41 8.99 -8.24
N LEU A 45 -24.67 10.18 -8.75
CA LEU A 45 -25.16 10.35 -10.11
C LEU A 45 -24.07 10.01 -11.12
N LEU A 46 -24.32 9.01 -11.97
CA LEU A 46 -23.37 8.59 -13.01
C LEU A 46 -23.75 9.06 -14.40
N ARG A 47 -25.04 9.00 -14.72
CA ARG A 47 -25.54 9.34 -16.07
C ARG A 47 -26.93 9.95 -16.01
N ILE A 48 -27.20 10.84 -16.94
CA ILE A 48 -28.55 11.34 -17.22
C ILE A 48 -28.99 10.71 -18.55
N THR A 49 -30.16 10.13 -18.57
CA THR A 49 -30.70 9.45 -19.76
C THR A 49 -32.22 9.66 -19.84
N SER A 50 -32.76 9.71 -21.04
CA SER A 50 -34.18 9.69 -21.30
C SER A 50 -34.77 8.27 -21.45
N ARG A 51 -33.88 7.23 -21.41
CA ARG A 51 -34.27 5.83 -21.59
C ARG A 51 -34.11 5.07 -20.27
N THR A 52 -35.11 4.25 -19.94
CA THR A 52 -35.10 3.31 -18.82
C THR A 52 -35.72 1.99 -19.26
N GLU A 53 -35.25 0.90 -18.66
CA GLU A 53 -35.85 -0.44 -18.82
C GLU A 53 -36.92 -0.72 -17.76
N GLN A 54 -37.05 0.22 -16.79
CA GLN A 54 -38.06 0.11 -15.72
C GLN A 54 -39.36 0.77 -16.13
N ASP A 55 -40.47 0.32 -15.56
CA ASP A 55 -41.74 0.98 -15.69
C ASP A 55 -41.66 2.43 -15.16
N PRO A 56 -41.91 3.46 -15.99
CA PRO A 56 -41.80 4.86 -15.56
C PRO A 56 -42.66 5.20 -14.34
N ALA A 57 -43.82 4.52 -14.18
CA ALA A 57 -44.73 4.73 -13.05
C ALA A 57 -44.15 4.25 -11.71
N ARG A 58 -43.14 3.39 -11.73
CA ARG A 58 -42.46 2.87 -10.53
C ARG A 58 -41.20 3.65 -10.15
N LEU A 59 -40.77 4.57 -11.00
CA LEU A 59 -39.58 5.37 -10.72
C LEU A 59 -39.86 6.35 -9.57
N LYS A 60 -38.98 6.32 -8.58
CA LYS A 60 -39.00 7.26 -7.45
C LYS A 60 -38.20 8.50 -7.78
N CYS A 61 -38.59 9.65 -7.20
CA CYS A 61 -37.82 10.88 -7.31
C CYS A 61 -36.63 10.85 -6.34
N VAL A 62 -35.54 11.49 -6.75
CA VAL A 62 -34.47 11.89 -5.84
C VAL A 62 -35.02 12.83 -4.78
N GLU A 63 -34.69 12.64 -3.50
CA GLU A 63 -35.15 13.50 -2.42
C GLU A 63 -34.41 14.83 -2.37
N SER A 64 -33.09 14.80 -2.49
CA SER A 64 -32.27 16.02 -2.51
C SER A 64 -30.91 15.80 -3.17
N VAL A 65 -30.31 16.89 -3.64
CA VAL A 65 -28.93 16.98 -4.09
C VAL A 65 -28.09 17.42 -2.90
N LEU A 66 -27.04 16.66 -2.56
CA LEU A 66 -26.25 16.89 -1.35
C LEU A 66 -25.08 17.86 -1.56
N ASP A 67 -24.62 18.04 -2.79
CA ASP A 67 -23.42 18.79 -3.11
C ASP A 67 -23.71 19.98 -4.03
N ALA A 68 -23.02 21.10 -3.79
CA ALA A 68 -23.08 22.29 -4.65
C ALA A 68 -22.30 22.12 -5.97
N ARG A 69 -21.48 21.07 -6.10
CA ARG A 69 -20.67 20.75 -7.28
C ARG A 69 -20.34 19.25 -7.29
N PRO A 70 -20.02 18.67 -8.45
CA PRO A 70 -19.57 17.29 -8.53
C PRO A 70 -18.33 17.03 -7.66
N LEU A 71 -18.35 15.96 -6.89
CA LEU A 71 -17.21 15.51 -6.08
C LEU A 71 -16.16 14.78 -6.91
N LEU A 72 -16.61 14.10 -7.96
CA LEU A 72 -15.76 13.30 -8.86
C LEU A 72 -15.90 13.85 -10.28
N SER A 73 -14.77 14.06 -10.93
CA SER A 73 -14.73 14.44 -12.34
C SER A 73 -15.13 13.28 -13.26
N PRO A 74 -15.45 13.53 -14.53
CA PRO A 74 -15.68 12.46 -15.50
C PRO A 74 -14.50 11.51 -15.65
N ALA A 75 -13.25 11.98 -15.44
CA ALA A 75 -12.06 11.14 -15.47
C ALA A 75 -11.98 10.21 -14.25
N ASP A 76 -12.29 10.73 -13.05
CA ASP A 76 -12.36 9.93 -11.83
C ASP A 76 -13.45 8.87 -11.92
N LEU A 77 -14.63 9.22 -12.44
CA LEU A 77 -15.72 8.27 -12.66
C LEU A 77 -15.31 7.16 -13.63
N ARG A 78 -14.68 7.49 -14.77
CA ARG A 78 -14.18 6.48 -15.71
C ARG A 78 -13.15 5.55 -15.08
N LEU A 79 -12.25 6.06 -14.22
CA LEU A 79 -11.29 5.22 -13.49
C LEU A 79 -12.00 4.22 -12.59
N ILE A 80 -12.99 4.69 -11.81
CA ILE A 80 -13.73 3.86 -10.85
C ILE A 80 -14.63 2.85 -11.58
N GLU A 81 -15.30 3.25 -12.65
CA GLU A 81 -16.11 2.35 -13.51
C GLU A 81 -15.21 1.25 -14.11
N TRP A 82 -14.03 1.62 -14.64
CA TRP A 82 -13.09 0.65 -15.16
C TRP A 82 -12.61 -0.32 -14.07
N ALA A 83 -12.27 0.21 -12.89
CA ALA A 83 -11.80 -0.60 -11.77
C ALA A 83 -12.90 -1.56 -11.26
N ALA A 84 -14.13 -1.09 -11.14
CA ALA A 84 -15.28 -1.92 -10.77
C ALA A 84 -15.50 -3.06 -11.79
N ALA A 85 -15.43 -2.75 -13.08
CA ALA A 85 -15.57 -3.73 -14.15
C ALA A 85 -14.42 -4.74 -14.17
N TYR A 86 -13.17 -4.29 -14.01
CA TYR A 86 -11.97 -5.13 -14.03
C TYR A 86 -11.93 -6.11 -12.85
N TYR A 87 -12.15 -5.61 -11.63
CA TYR A 87 -12.12 -6.40 -10.39
C TYR A 87 -13.45 -7.06 -10.04
N ARG A 88 -14.47 -6.95 -10.93
CA ARG A 88 -15.81 -7.56 -10.75
C ARG A 88 -16.52 -7.12 -9.48
N GLN A 89 -16.25 -5.89 -9.05
CA GLN A 89 -16.87 -5.28 -7.88
C GLN A 89 -18.15 -4.52 -8.28
N PRO A 90 -19.23 -4.57 -7.48
CA PRO A 90 -20.39 -3.69 -7.66
C PRO A 90 -19.97 -2.21 -7.71
N ILE A 91 -20.45 -1.48 -8.73
CA ILE A 91 -20.02 -0.10 -8.97
C ILE A 91 -20.31 0.83 -7.79
N GLY A 92 -21.41 0.64 -7.10
CA GLY A 92 -21.75 1.41 -5.90
C GLY A 92 -20.71 1.21 -4.79
N GLU A 93 -20.29 -0.03 -4.51
CA GLU A 93 -19.25 -0.31 -3.52
C GLU A 93 -17.90 0.27 -3.91
N ALA A 94 -17.53 0.21 -5.20
CA ALA A 94 -16.30 0.79 -5.70
C ALA A 94 -16.27 2.32 -5.53
N LEU A 95 -17.34 3.01 -5.92
CA LEU A 95 -17.49 4.46 -5.76
C LEU A 95 -17.42 4.90 -4.30
N PHE A 96 -18.17 4.24 -3.43
CA PHE A 96 -18.16 4.60 -2.01
C PHE A 96 -16.88 4.19 -1.28
N THR A 97 -16.10 3.23 -1.82
CA THR A 97 -14.74 2.96 -1.34
C THR A 97 -13.77 4.08 -1.72
N ALA A 98 -13.96 4.71 -2.88
CA ALA A 98 -13.15 5.82 -3.35
C ALA A 98 -13.38 7.13 -2.58
N LEU A 99 -14.52 7.28 -1.89
CA LEU A 99 -14.87 8.47 -1.11
C LEU A 99 -14.43 8.34 0.35
N PRO A 100 -14.07 9.47 1.01
CA PRO A 100 -13.93 9.56 2.46
C PRO A 100 -15.18 9.03 3.19
N ALA A 101 -14.98 8.39 4.35
CA ALA A 101 -16.07 7.71 5.06
C ALA A 101 -17.27 8.62 5.37
N ARG A 102 -17.03 9.87 5.78
CA ARG A 102 -18.10 10.85 6.08
C ARG A 102 -18.98 11.17 4.86
N LEU A 103 -18.42 11.14 3.66
CA LEU A 103 -19.16 11.43 2.43
C LEU A 103 -20.03 10.26 1.96
N ARG A 104 -19.98 9.12 2.66
CA ARG A 104 -20.89 7.98 2.46
C ARG A 104 -22.24 8.18 3.13
N ASP A 105 -22.30 9.11 4.07
CA ASP A 105 -23.51 9.54 4.77
C ASP A 105 -24.03 10.86 4.17
N PRO A 106 -25.30 11.26 4.41
CA PRO A 106 -25.88 12.49 3.89
C PRO A 106 -25.34 13.74 4.62
N ALA A 107 -24.08 13.72 5.00
CA ALA A 107 -23.41 14.85 5.62
C ALA A 107 -22.95 15.85 4.56
N PRO A 108 -23.08 17.16 4.79
CA PRO A 108 -22.51 18.17 3.93
C PRO A 108 -20.97 18.06 3.94
N LEU A 109 -20.32 18.54 2.86
CA LEU A 109 -18.90 18.78 2.87
C LEU A 109 -18.52 19.64 4.06
N LEU A 110 -17.36 19.34 4.67
CA LEU A 110 -16.83 20.18 5.76
C LEU A 110 -16.56 21.58 5.19
N ASP A 111 -17.35 22.57 5.62
CA ASP A 111 -16.98 23.97 5.47
C ASP A 111 -16.06 24.32 6.64
N GLU A 112 -14.78 24.25 6.39
CA GLU A 112 -13.75 24.45 7.42
C GLU A 112 -13.13 25.84 7.39
N ARG A 113 -13.83 26.80 6.80
CA ARG A 113 -13.38 28.17 6.93
C ARG A 113 -13.41 28.57 8.40
N VAL A 114 -12.21 28.89 8.91
CA VAL A 114 -12.09 29.46 10.25
C VAL A 114 -11.96 30.98 10.12
N PRO A 115 -12.55 31.71 11.04
CA PRO A 115 -12.36 33.14 11.06
C PRO A 115 -10.88 33.49 11.29
N GLY A 116 -10.36 34.31 10.44
CA GLY A 116 -8.99 34.82 10.47
C GLY A 116 -8.92 36.30 10.21
N ILE A 117 -7.71 36.82 10.18
CA ILE A 117 -7.38 38.18 9.79
C ILE A 117 -6.30 38.23 8.74
N GLN A 118 -6.33 39.24 7.91
CA GLN A 118 -5.22 39.54 6.96
C GLN A 118 -4.92 41.04 7.00
N ALA A 119 -3.69 41.43 6.66
CA ALA A 119 -3.32 42.82 6.51
C ALA A 119 -3.98 43.42 5.27
N THR A 120 -4.57 44.61 5.41
CA THR A 120 -5.08 45.38 4.27
C THR A 120 -3.92 46.01 3.46
N PRO A 121 -4.15 46.52 2.22
CA PRO A 121 -3.12 47.31 1.52
C PRO A 121 -2.56 48.44 2.37
N ALA A 122 -3.40 49.14 3.14
CA ALA A 122 -2.98 50.18 4.09
C ALA A 122 -2.15 49.58 5.25
N GLY A 123 -2.56 48.38 5.73
CA GLY A 123 -1.81 47.62 6.72
C GLY A 123 -0.44 47.14 6.21
N LEU A 124 -0.29 46.85 4.95
CA LEU A 124 1.00 46.47 4.33
C LEU A 124 1.96 47.68 4.13
N SER A 125 1.41 48.87 3.82
CA SER A 125 2.20 50.06 3.51
C SER A 125 2.56 50.94 4.76
N VAL A 126 1.80 50.89 5.84
CA VAL A 126 2.04 51.74 7.00
C VAL A 126 3.38 51.44 7.67
N THR A 127 4.14 52.42 8.09
CA THR A 127 5.40 52.22 8.81
C THR A 127 5.10 51.67 10.22
N LEU A 128 5.71 50.56 10.64
CA LEU A 128 5.48 49.96 11.94
C LEU A 128 5.81 50.92 13.12
N ASP A 129 6.71 51.86 12.88
CA ASP A 129 7.09 52.89 13.86
C ASP A 129 5.94 53.80 14.29
N THR A 130 4.92 53.96 13.44
CA THR A 130 3.70 54.69 13.80
C THR A 130 2.90 54.05 14.94
N LEU A 131 3.19 52.77 15.22
CA LEU A 131 2.57 51.96 16.29
C LEU A 131 3.49 51.78 17.51
N ASN A 132 4.61 52.52 17.62
CA ASN A 132 5.58 52.35 18.72
C ASN A 132 4.95 52.62 20.12
N ARG A 133 3.89 53.44 20.22
CA ARG A 133 3.11 53.65 21.46
C ARG A 133 2.11 52.52 21.75
N ALA A 134 1.96 51.54 20.86
CA ALA A 134 1.05 50.40 21.01
C ALA A 134 1.74 49.09 20.58
N PRO A 135 2.72 48.59 21.34
CA PRO A 135 3.60 47.50 20.93
C PRO A 135 2.84 46.21 20.54
N ARG A 136 1.76 45.90 21.24
CA ARG A 136 0.91 44.74 20.89
C ARG A 136 0.23 44.90 19.52
N GLN A 137 -0.14 46.13 19.09
CA GLN A 137 -0.70 46.36 17.77
C GLN A 137 0.37 46.24 16.68
N ARG A 138 1.58 46.76 16.95
CA ARG A 138 2.74 46.62 16.07
C ARG A 138 3.09 45.17 15.81
N ASP A 139 3.20 44.38 16.89
CA ASP A 139 3.60 42.97 16.81
C ASP A 139 2.53 42.14 16.08
N LEU A 140 1.24 42.39 16.34
CA LEU A 140 0.15 41.71 15.64
C LEU A 140 0.09 42.10 14.17
N LEU A 141 0.31 43.39 13.82
CA LEU A 141 0.37 43.81 12.43
C LEU A 141 1.60 43.22 11.69
N ALA A 142 2.75 43.12 12.35
CA ALA A 142 3.95 42.49 11.82
C ALA A 142 3.68 41.01 11.50
N LEU A 143 3.02 40.29 12.39
CA LEU A 143 2.61 38.90 12.16
C LEU A 143 1.61 38.79 10.99
N ALA A 144 0.62 39.68 10.89
CA ALA A 144 -0.33 39.70 9.80
C ALA A 144 0.32 39.99 8.43
N ARG A 145 1.35 40.82 8.39
CA ARG A 145 2.17 41.11 7.19
C ARG A 145 2.99 39.91 6.78
N ALA A 146 3.56 39.17 7.75
CA ALA A 146 4.34 37.98 7.50
C ALA A 146 3.49 36.80 6.96
N ALA A 147 2.16 36.89 7.08
CA ALA A 147 1.22 35.88 6.64
C ALA A 147 0.24 36.42 5.59
N PRO A 148 0.65 36.56 4.32
CA PRO A 148 -0.19 37.11 3.24
C PRO A 148 -1.49 36.33 3.03
N ALA A 149 -1.50 35.03 3.33
CA ALA A 149 -2.68 34.17 3.29
C ALA A 149 -3.64 34.38 4.47
N GLY A 150 -3.27 35.23 5.45
CA GLY A 150 -4.00 35.49 6.67
C GLY A 150 -3.60 34.61 7.85
N LEU A 151 -4.02 34.99 9.06
CA LEU A 151 -3.76 34.32 10.34
C LEU A 151 -5.08 33.88 10.98
N ALA A 152 -5.19 32.63 11.41
CA ALA A 152 -6.37 32.13 12.12
C ALA A 152 -6.46 32.77 13.52
N LEU A 153 -7.66 33.16 13.93
CA LEU A 153 -7.88 33.75 15.26
C LEU A 153 -7.52 32.79 16.41
N ALA A 154 -7.63 31.48 16.17
CA ALA A 154 -7.24 30.46 17.13
C ALA A 154 -5.72 30.46 17.38
N ASP A 155 -4.92 30.56 16.31
CA ASP A 155 -3.45 30.55 16.38
C ASP A 155 -2.91 31.83 17.02
N LEU A 156 -3.56 32.96 16.73
CA LEU A 156 -3.24 34.24 17.38
C LEU A 156 -3.48 34.18 18.88
N ARG A 157 -4.59 33.57 19.33
CA ARG A 157 -4.86 33.39 20.76
C ARG A 157 -3.85 32.49 21.46
N LEU A 158 -3.38 31.46 20.78
CA LEU A 158 -2.34 30.57 21.31
C LEU A 158 -0.99 31.29 21.44
N SER A 159 -0.64 32.16 20.48
CA SER A 159 0.67 32.81 20.40
C SER A 159 0.74 34.08 21.25
N LEU A 160 -0.35 34.90 21.32
CA LEU A 160 -0.38 36.22 21.92
C LEU A 160 -1.34 36.34 23.12
N GLY A 161 -2.03 35.24 23.45
CA GLY A 161 -3.09 35.26 24.47
C GLY A 161 -4.33 36.02 24.00
N ASP A 162 -5.05 36.69 24.94
CA ASP A 162 -6.21 37.49 24.55
C ASP A 162 -5.79 38.75 23.77
N CYS A 163 -6.12 38.74 22.49
CA CYS A 163 -5.81 39.82 21.55
C CYS A 163 -7.06 40.54 21.00
N ALA A 164 -8.25 40.28 21.59
CA ALA A 164 -9.52 40.81 21.07
C ALA A 164 -9.56 42.35 20.99
N ALA A 165 -9.04 43.05 22.00
CA ALA A 165 -8.97 44.51 22.00
C ALA A 165 -8.00 45.05 20.92
N THR A 166 -6.85 44.39 20.78
CA THR A 166 -5.82 44.74 19.78
C THR A 166 -6.35 44.56 18.36
N LEU A 167 -7.06 43.48 18.09
CA LEU A 167 -7.71 43.21 16.80
C LEU A 167 -8.76 44.27 16.46
N ARG A 168 -9.61 44.64 17.41
CA ARG A 168 -10.61 45.72 17.24
C ARG A 168 -9.95 47.05 16.90
N ALA A 169 -8.88 47.43 17.60
CA ALA A 169 -8.16 48.66 17.37
C ALA A 169 -7.48 48.72 16.00
N LEU A 170 -6.81 47.65 15.56
CA LEU A 170 -6.19 47.58 14.24
C LEU A 170 -7.23 47.58 13.10
N ARG A 171 -8.36 46.94 13.32
CA ARG A 171 -9.49 46.93 12.38
C ARG A 171 -10.14 48.32 12.27
N ALA A 172 -10.34 49.00 13.38
CA ALA A 172 -10.85 50.39 13.38
C ALA A 172 -9.90 51.37 12.66
N LYS A 173 -8.60 51.10 12.66
CA LYS A 173 -7.59 51.84 11.87
C LYS A 173 -7.52 51.40 10.38
N GLY A 174 -8.31 50.42 9.97
CA GLY A 174 -8.28 49.88 8.60
C GLY A 174 -6.99 49.15 8.21
N LEU A 175 -6.17 48.73 9.21
CA LEU A 175 -4.88 48.08 8.96
C LEU A 175 -4.99 46.57 8.81
N ILE A 176 -6.06 45.96 9.32
CA ILE A 176 -6.39 44.56 9.16
C ILE A 176 -7.87 44.40 8.81
N GLU A 177 -8.19 43.32 8.12
CA GLU A 177 -9.57 42.91 7.84
C GLU A 177 -9.81 41.46 8.29
N THR A 178 -11.08 41.09 8.50
CA THR A 178 -11.46 39.70 8.75
C THR A 178 -11.57 38.94 7.45
N CYS A 179 -10.99 37.76 7.43
CA CYS A 179 -11.08 36.84 6.31
C CYS A 179 -11.54 35.46 6.80
N GLN A 180 -12.00 34.66 5.87
CA GLN A 180 -12.29 33.25 6.10
C GLN A 180 -11.12 32.43 5.61
N LEU A 181 -10.38 31.82 6.52
CA LEU A 181 -9.21 31.03 6.23
C LEU A 181 -9.58 29.56 6.15
N ILE A 182 -8.94 28.83 5.24
CA ILE A 182 -8.99 27.37 5.22
C ILE A 182 -7.86 26.86 6.12
N PRO A 183 -8.14 26.18 7.25
CA PRO A 183 -7.11 25.69 8.15
C PRO A 183 -6.12 24.80 7.45
N GLY A 184 -4.84 25.07 7.65
CA GLY A 184 -3.73 24.31 7.06
C GLY A 184 -3.30 24.79 5.66
N LEU A 185 -3.86 25.92 5.15
CA LEU A 185 -3.26 26.72 4.09
C LEU A 185 -2.38 27.84 4.61
N THR A 186 -2.47 28.15 5.91
CA THR A 186 -1.42 28.96 6.50
C THR A 186 -0.13 28.19 6.35
N PRO A 187 0.88 28.71 5.67
CA PRO A 187 2.22 28.18 5.82
C PRO A 187 2.50 28.25 7.33
N SER A 188 2.67 27.11 7.99
CA SER A 188 3.59 27.11 9.11
C SER A 188 4.80 27.84 8.60
N LEU A 189 5.13 29.00 9.16
CA LEU A 189 6.19 29.95 8.80
C LEU A 189 6.88 29.59 7.50
N PRO A 190 6.91 30.47 6.46
CA PRO A 190 7.58 30.11 5.23
C PRO A 190 8.90 29.44 5.62
N PRO A 191 9.23 28.29 5.07
CA PRO A 191 10.56 27.76 5.29
C PRO A 191 11.50 28.93 4.98
N PRO A 192 12.54 29.18 5.80
CA PRO A 192 13.48 30.23 5.54
C PRO A 192 13.82 30.12 4.05
N VAL A 193 13.83 31.23 3.33
CA VAL A 193 13.94 31.34 1.87
C VAL A 193 15.31 30.83 1.34
N SER A 194 15.92 29.98 2.02
CA SER A 194 16.89 29.01 1.56
C SER A 194 16.15 27.69 1.40
N ALA A 195 15.49 27.48 0.28
CA ALA A 195 15.24 26.12 -0.20
C ALA A 195 16.60 25.43 -0.11
N LEU A 196 16.77 24.51 0.85
CA LEU A 196 18.00 23.76 0.97
C LEU A 196 18.25 23.15 -0.40
N ALA A 197 19.23 23.68 -1.13
CA ALA A 197 19.60 23.15 -2.42
C ALA A 197 19.80 21.65 -2.22
N GLY A 198 18.99 20.86 -2.88
CA GLY A 198 19.10 19.41 -2.75
C GLY A 198 20.45 18.93 -3.18
N PRO A 199 20.87 17.73 -2.79
CA PRO A 199 22.13 17.16 -3.22
C PRO A 199 22.20 17.17 -4.75
N ALA A 200 23.40 17.34 -5.29
CA ALA A 200 23.63 17.22 -6.72
C ALA A 200 23.25 15.82 -7.20
N LEU A 201 22.53 15.75 -8.30
CA LEU A 201 22.18 14.47 -8.91
C LEU A 201 23.39 13.87 -9.60
N ASN A 202 23.56 12.56 -9.52
CA ASN A 202 24.51 11.85 -10.35
C ASN A 202 23.97 11.71 -11.79
N ALA A 203 24.83 11.23 -12.71
CA ALA A 203 24.48 11.12 -14.12
C ALA A 203 23.22 10.26 -14.37
N ASP A 204 23.07 9.12 -13.68
CA ASP A 204 21.93 8.21 -13.83
C ASP A 204 20.63 8.84 -13.30
N GLN A 205 20.71 9.53 -12.16
CA GLN A 205 19.57 10.25 -11.58
C GLN A 205 19.12 11.40 -12.49
N GLN A 206 20.09 12.17 -13.03
CA GLN A 206 19.79 13.27 -13.95
C GLN A 206 19.18 12.75 -15.26
N ALA A 207 19.68 11.65 -15.81
CA ALA A 207 19.14 11.00 -16.98
C ALA A 207 17.68 10.54 -16.75
N ALA A 208 17.41 9.94 -15.56
CA ALA A 208 16.07 9.53 -15.18
C ALA A 208 15.12 10.73 -15.06
N VAL A 209 15.56 11.81 -14.40
CA VAL A 209 14.76 13.05 -14.30
C VAL A 209 14.45 13.60 -15.69
N ASN A 210 15.44 13.73 -16.55
CA ASN A 210 15.25 14.27 -17.91
C ASN A 210 14.29 13.42 -18.75
N ALA A 211 14.42 12.09 -18.68
CA ALA A 211 13.56 11.16 -19.41
C ALA A 211 12.08 11.26 -18.98
N ILE A 212 11.82 11.41 -17.68
CA ILE A 212 10.46 11.51 -17.14
C ILE A 212 9.89 12.91 -17.40
N GLN A 213 10.68 13.97 -17.20
CA GLN A 213 10.26 15.35 -17.51
C GLN A 213 9.90 15.52 -18.98
N GLY A 214 10.66 14.90 -19.89
CA GLY A 214 10.36 14.91 -21.31
C GLY A 214 9.06 14.21 -21.70
N ALA A 215 8.46 13.45 -20.78
CA ALA A 215 7.16 12.80 -20.97
C ALA A 215 5.99 13.54 -20.28
N LEU A 216 6.25 14.67 -19.60
CA LEU A 216 5.17 15.48 -19.01
C LEU A 216 4.21 15.97 -20.10
N GLY A 217 2.91 15.90 -19.80
CA GLY A 217 1.84 16.22 -20.75
C GLY A 217 1.42 15.07 -21.66
N GLY A 218 2.02 13.88 -21.52
CA GLY A 218 1.65 12.66 -22.23
C GLY A 218 1.71 11.42 -21.34
N PHE A 219 0.98 10.36 -21.72
CA PHE A 219 1.06 9.08 -21.00
C PHE A 219 2.34 8.33 -21.36
N ARG A 220 3.13 8.02 -20.36
CA ARG A 220 4.22 7.06 -20.43
C ARG A 220 4.41 6.37 -19.07
N ALA A 221 4.58 5.07 -19.06
CA ALA A 221 4.89 4.32 -17.86
C ALA A 221 6.41 4.06 -17.76
N PHE A 222 6.97 4.29 -16.56
CA PHE A 222 8.38 4.12 -16.27
C PHE A 222 8.55 3.12 -15.13
N LEU A 223 9.54 2.25 -15.24
CA LEU A 223 10.12 1.53 -14.11
C LEU A 223 11.41 2.25 -13.71
N LEU A 224 11.43 2.82 -12.49
CA LEU A 224 12.65 3.35 -11.88
C LEU A 224 13.25 2.28 -10.97
N ASP A 225 14.14 1.49 -11.55
CA ASP A 225 14.84 0.38 -10.91
C ASP A 225 16.13 0.90 -10.27
N GLY A 226 16.10 1.14 -8.98
CA GLY A 226 17.23 1.73 -8.28
C GLY A 226 17.56 0.98 -7.00
N VAL A 227 18.84 0.61 -6.83
CA VAL A 227 19.30 -0.09 -5.63
C VAL A 227 18.90 0.65 -4.35
N THR A 228 18.85 -0.05 -3.22
CA THR A 228 18.55 0.58 -1.93
C THR A 228 19.58 1.68 -1.63
N GLY A 229 19.09 2.89 -1.37
CA GLY A 229 19.98 4.05 -1.17
C GLY A 229 20.46 4.72 -2.46
N SER A 230 19.92 4.39 -3.64
CA SER A 230 20.27 5.04 -4.92
C SER A 230 19.74 6.48 -5.06
N GLY A 231 19.00 6.99 -4.09
CA GLY A 231 18.44 8.34 -4.13
C GLY A 231 17.17 8.48 -4.96
N LYS A 232 16.37 7.42 -5.14
CA LYS A 232 15.05 7.50 -5.82
C LYS A 232 14.18 8.67 -5.32
N THR A 233 14.18 8.90 -4.00
CA THR A 233 13.41 9.99 -3.39
C THR A 233 13.86 11.36 -3.90
N GLU A 234 15.15 11.57 -4.18
CA GLU A 234 15.63 12.85 -4.76
C GLU A 234 15.14 13.01 -6.20
N VAL A 235 15.15 11.94 -7.00
CA VAL A 235 14.55 11.94 -8.34
C VAL A 235 13.07 12.32 -8.25
N TYR A 236 12.31 11.76 -7.30
CA TYR A 236 10.89 12.11 -7.09
C TYR A 236 10.72 13.59 -6.75
N ILE A 237 11.52 14.12 -5.82
CA ILE A 237 11.45 15.54 -5.42
C ILE A 237 11.68 16.44 -6.62
N ARG A 238 12.73 16.21 -7.44
CA ARG A 238 13.02 17.00 -8.65
C ARG A 238 11.89 16.97 -9.67
N LEU A 239 11.25 15.82 -9.83
CA LEU A 239 10.09 15.67 -10.73
C LEU A 239 8.88 16.45 -10.20
N ILE A 240 8.61 16.37 -8.90
CA ILE A 240 7.50 17.08 -8.27
C ILE A 240 7.75 18.59 -8.31
N GLU A 241 8.98 19.07 -8.05
CA GLU A 241 9.37 20.47 -8.17
C GLU A 241 9.03 21.00 -9.57
N ALA A 242 9.38 20.27 -10.63
CA ALA A 242 9.09 20.65 -12.01
C ALA A 242 7.57 20.69 -12.29
N VAL A 243 6.81 19.71 -11.78
CA VAL A 243 5.34 19.68 -11.92
C VAL A 243 4.69 20.87 -11.22
N ILE A 244 5.13 21.20 -10.00
CA ILE A 244 4.60 22.34 -9.22
C ILE A 244 4.94 23.65 -9.92
N ALA A 245 6.15 23.80 -10.43
CA ALA A 245 6.58 24.99 -11.17
C ALA A 245 5.74 25.20 -12.45
N ALA A 246 5.27 24.12 -13.08
CA ALA A 246 4.34 24.17 -14.21
C ALA A 246 2.86 24.35 -13.80
N GLY A 247 2.55 24.56 -12.51
CA GLY A 247 1.18 24.72 -12.01
C GLY A 247 0.39 23.41 -11.89
N GLY A 248 1.03 22.26 -12.04
CA GLY A 248 0.44 20.93 -11.94
C GLY A 248 0.33 20.41 -10.50
N GLN A 249 -0.27 19.24 -10.37
CA GLN A 249 -0.37 18.49 -9.13
C GLN A 249 0.31 17.12 -9.31
N ALA A 250 0.95 16.62 -8.24
CA ALA A 250 1.54 15.29 -8.21
C ALA A 250 0.82 14.37 -7.20
N LEU A 251 0.76 13.08 -7.52
CA LEU A 251 0.30 12.04 -6.63
C LEU A 251 1.45 11.08 -6.32
N VAL A 252 1.76 10.90 -5.04
CA VAL A 252 2.72 9.90 -4.56
C VAL A 252 1.97 8.84 -3.78
N VAL A 253 2.01 7.61 -4.25
CA VAL A 253 1.43 6.44 -3.57
C VAL A 253 2.56 5.64 -2.95
N VAL A 254 2.46 5.38 -1.64
CA VAL A 254 3.43 4.61 -0.89
C VAL A 254 2.72 3.47 -0.14
N PRO A 255 3.42 2.36 0.20
CA PRO A 255 2.90 1.36 1.12
C PRO A 255 2.55 1.96 2.49
N GLU A 256 1.59 1.38 3.23
CA GLU A 256 1.18 1.90 4.55
C GLU A 256 2.37 2.06 5.51
N ILE A 257 3.29 1.11 5.50
CA ILE A 257 4.50 1.12 6.34
C ILE A 257 5.58 2.08 5.78
N GLY A 258 5.49 2.45 4.50
CA GLY A 258 6.42 3.37 3.84
C GLY A 258 6.15 4.84 4.13
N LEU A 259 4.94 5.18 4.60
CA LEU A 259 4.58 6.57 4.94
C LEU A 259 5.10 6.94 6.34
N THR A 260 6.43 7.06 6.44
CA THR A 260 7.09 7.45 7.69
C THR A 260 7.04 8.96 7.91
N PRO A 261 7.09 9.43 9.17
CA PRO A 261 7.26 10.86 9.46
C PRO A 261 8.46 11.47 8.72
N GLN A 262 9.56 10.74 8.64
CA GLN A 262 10.78 11.16 7.95
C GLN A 262 10.57 11.38 6.44
N LEU A 263 9.85 10.47 5.76
CA LEU A 263 9.52 10.64 4.34
C LEU A 263 8.64 11.87 4.12
N ARG A 264 7.59 12.02 4.95
CA ARG A 264 6.71 13.19 4.92
C ARG A 264 7.50 14.48 5.11
N GLU A 265 8.38 14.52 6.10
CA GLU A 265 9.19 15.67 6.44
C GLU A 265 10.12 16.07 5.29
N ARG A 266 10.76 15.12 4.62
CA ARG A 266 11.58 15.36 3.43
C ARG A 266 10.81 16.05 2.30
N PHE A 267 9.57 15.62 2.04
CA PHE A 267 8.74 16.28 1.02
C PHE A 267 8.29 17.68 1.47
N VAL A 268 7.82 17.82 2.73
CA VAL A 268 7.32 19.10 3.25
C VAL A 268 8.42 20.16 3.34
N GLN A 269 9.64 19.80 3.71
CA GLN A 269 10.77 20.73 3.83
C GLN A 269 11.34 21.20 2.48
N ARG A 270 11.18 20.37 1.45
CA ARG A 270 11.81 20.61 0.14
C ARG A 270 10.86 21.16 -0.91
N LEU A 271 9.57 20.85 -0.83
CA LEU A 271 8.63 21.20 -1.89
C LEU A 271 7.89 22.49 -1.58
N PRO A 272 7.76 23.39 -2.54
CA PRO A 272 6.93 24.58 -2.39
C PRO A 272 5.45 24.19 -2.44
N GLY A 273 4.66 24.78 -1.57
CA GLY A 273 3.20 24.64 -1.57
C GLY A 273 2.64 23.54 -0.67
N PRO A 274 1.32 23.47 -0.56
CA PRO A 274 0.63 22.62 0.39
C PRO A 274 0.68 21.14 0.02
N VAL A 275 1.01 20.27 0.99
CA VAL A 275 1.01 18.81 0.86
C VAL A 275 -0.20 18.23 1.60
N ALA A 276 -1.04 17.49 0.89
CA ALA A 276 -2.11 16.69 1.49
C ALA A 276 -1.61 15.27 1.78
N VAL A 277 -1.66 14.85 3.04
CA VAL A 277 -1.26 13.50 3.46
C VAL A 277 -2.50 12.66 3.73
N LEU A 278 -2.59 11.46 3.13
CA LEU A 278 -3.77 10.58 3.20
C LEU A 278 -3.37 9.14 3.60
N HIS A 279 -3.67 8.74 4.83
CA HIS A 279 -3.38 7.39 5.33
C HIS A 279 -4.43 6.88 6.33
N SER A 280 -4.33 5.61 6.70
CA SER A 280 -5.31 4.91 7.55
C SER A 280 -5.36 5.44 8.99
N ALA A 281 -4.27 5.99 9.53
CA ALA A 281 -4.19 6.51 10.90
C ALA A 281 -4.83 7.91 11.08
N LEU A 282 -5.22 8.60 9.99
CA LEU A 282 -5.97 9.86 10.07
C LEU A 282 -7.40 9.60 10.54
N ASN A 283 -7.94 10.52 11.34
CA ASN A 283 -9.36 10.51 11.64
C ASN A 283 -10.20 10.89 10.39
N ALA A 284 -11.53 10.66 10.47
CA ALA A 284 -12.41 10.85 9.32
C ALA A 284 -12.45 12.30 8.80
N ARG A 285 -12.35 13.28 9.71
CA ARG A 285 -12.35 14.72 9.35
C ARG A 285 -11.03 15.14 8.69
N GLU A 286 -9.89 14.72 9.25
CA GLU A 286 -8.57 14.98 8.66
C GLU A 286 -8.46 14.41 7.25
N ARG A 287 -8.96 13.20 7.04
CA ARG A 287 -8.96 12.55 5.72
C ARG A 287 -9.86 13.27 4.73
N GLU A 288 -11.07 13.67 5.12
CA GLU A 288 -11.98 14.43 4.27
C GLU A 288 -11.37 15.79 3.90
N ARG A 289 -10.75 16.47 4.87
CA ARG A 289 -10.05 17.75 4.65
C ARG A 289 -8.94 17.62 3.61
N GLY A 290 -8.03 16.68 3.79
CA GLY A 290 -6.93 16.45 2.86
C GLY A 290 -7.43 16.10 1.44
N TRP A 291 -8.45 15.25 1.37
CA TRP A 291 -9.10 14.86 0.13
C TRP A 291 -9.77 16.07 -0.56
N HIS A 292 -10.51 16.88 0.20
CA HIS A 292 -11.21 18.06 -0.33
C HIS A 292 -10.24 19.12 -0.86
N ARG A 293 -9.17 19.41 -0.13
CA ARG A 293 -8.11 20.32 -0.58
C ARG A 293 -7.44 19.86 -1.89
N ALA A 294 -7.20 18.57 -2.01
CA ALA A 294 -6.68 18.00 -3.25
C ALA A 294 -7.67 18.17 -4.41
N ALA A 295 -8.96 17.90 -4.17
CA ALA A 295 -10.04 18.04 -5.15
C ALA A 295 -10.28 19.49 -5.59
N LEU A 296 -9.97 20.47 -4.74
CA LEU A 296 -10.00 21.89 -5.06
C LEU A 296 -8.75 22.36 -5.87
N GLY A 297 -7.74 21.51 -5.99
CA GLY A 297 -6.47 21.90 -6.57
C GLY A 297 -5.58 22.74 -5.65
N GLU A 298 -5.93 22.87 -4.36
CA GLU A 298 -5.17 23.64 -3.38
C GLU A 298 -3.90 22.91 -2.94
N ALA A 299 -3.95 21.57 -2.82
CA ALA A 299 -2.77 20.77 -2.56
C ALA A 299 -1.97 20.55 -3.86
N THR A 300 -0.70 20.91 -3.86
CA THR A 300 0.22 20.69 -5.00
C THR A 300 0.72 19.24 -5.05
N LEU A 301 0.81 18.60 -3.88
CA LEU A 301 1.18 17.20 -3.72
C LEU A 301 0.15 16.47 -2.86
N VAL A 302 -0.29 15.31 -3.33
CA VAL A 302 -0.95 14.30 -2.50
C VAL A 302 0.04 13.17 -2.22
N LEU A 303 0.37 12.97 -0.95
CA LEU A 303 1.17 11.85 -0.47
C LEU A 303 0.26 10.91 0.30
N GLY A 304 0.09 9.69 -0.16
CA GLY A 304 -0.83 8.80 0.52
C GLY A 304 -0.60 7.32 0.29
N THR A 305 -1.34 6.53 1.06
CA THR A 305 -1.34 5.08 0.91
C THR A 305 -2.29 4.64 -0.21
N ARG A 306 -2.45 3.36 -0.38
CA ARG A 306 -3.25 2.72 -1.44
C ARG A 306 -4.53 3.46 -1.85
N SER A 307 -5.34 3.94 -0.89
CA SER A 307 -6.60 4.62 -1.18
C SER A 307 -6.45 6.01 -1.80
N ALA A 308 -5.28 6.63 -1.70
CA ALA A 308 -5.01 7.94 -2.28
C ALA A 308 -5.11 7.93 -3.82
N ILE A 309 -5.04 6.75 -4.44
CA ILE A 309 -5.19 6.58 -5.90
C ILE A 309 -6.54 7.09 -6.43
N PHE A 310 -7.55 7.20 -5.60
CA PHE A 310 -8.88 7.71 -5.97
C PHE A 310 -9.09 9.19 -5.64
N THR A 311 -8.12 9.87 -5.05
CA THR A 311 -8.26 11.29 -4.68
C THR A 311 -8.39 12.15 -5.95
N PRO A 312 -9.43 12.95 -6.13
CA PRO A 312 -9.55 13.85 -7.27
C PRO A 312 -8.41 14.86 -7.31
N LEU A 313 -7.83 15.02 -8.47
CA LEU A 313 -6.71 15.96 -8.73
C LEU A 313 -6.95 16.64 -10.07
N PRO A 314 -7.53 17.85 -10.10
CA PRO A 314 -7.93 18.48 -11.35
C PRO A 314 -6.75 18.85 -12.27
N ARG A 315 -5.55 18.99 -11.75
CA ARG A 315 -4.32 19.32 -12.50
C ARG A 315 -3.26 18.21 -12.36
N LEU A 316 -3.69 16.95 -12.25
CA LEU A 316 -2.78 15.80 -12.11
C LEU A 316 -1.85 15.72 -13.32
N ALA A 317 -0.54 15.87 -13.09
CA ALA A 317 0.49 15.86 -14.10
C ALA A 317 1.57 14.78 -13.90
N LEU A 318 1.59 14.10 -12.73
CA LEU A 318 2.56 13.05 -12.42
C LEU A 318 2.00 12.11 -11.38
N ILE A 319 2.19 10.81 -11.58
CA ILE A 319 1.92 9.77 -10.57
C ILE A 319 3.22 9.03 -10.26
N LEU A 320 3.55 8.94 -8.97
CA LEU A 320 4.68 8.16 -8.45
C LEU A 320 4.16 7.05 -7.55
N VAL A 321 4.62 5.84 -7.76
CA VAL A 321 4.34 4.69 -6.88
C VAL A 321 5.67 4.19 -6.34
N ASP A 322 5.95 4.47 -5.08
CA ASP A 322 7.16 4.00 -4.44
C ASP A 322 6.97 2.60 -3.86
N GLU A 323 8.06 1.81 -3.85
CA GLU A 323 8.04 0.40 -3.47
C GLU A 323 6.90 -0.38 -4.17
N GLU A 324 6.81 -0.25 -5.51
CA GLU A 324 5.70 -0.74 -6.34
C GLU A 324 5.42 -2.25 -6.22
N HIS A 325 6.45 -3.01 -5.78
CA HIS A 325 6.39 -4.44 -5.54
C HIS A 325 5.60 -4.81 -4.27
N ASP A 326 5.30 -3.81 -3.41
CA ASP A 326 4.70 -4.10 -2.11
C ASP A 326 3.29 -4.67 -2.21
N ALA A 327 3.07 -5.84 -1.61
CA ALA A 327 1.77 -6.51 -1.61
C ALA A 327 0.65 -5.67 -0.94
N SER A 328 0.98 -4.71 -0.06
CA SER A 328 -0.01 -3.84 0.59
C SER A 328 -0.66 -2.83 -0.37
N LEU A 329 -0.09 -2.63 -1.56
CA LEU A 329 -0.73 -1.86 -2.63
C LEU A 329 -1.97 -2.55 -3.21
N LYS A 330 -2.15 -3.86 -2.97
CA LYS A 330 -3.39 -4.60 -3.25
C LYS A 330 -4.30 -4.60 -2.03
N GLN A 331 -5.56 -4.21 -2.21
CA GLN A 331 -6.60 -4.33 -1.18
C GLN A 331 -7.00 -5.79 -0.99
N GLN A 332 -7.01 -6.26 0.26
CA GLN A 332 -7.32 -7.66 0.57
C GLN A 332 -8.79 -7.89 0.94
N ASP A 333 -9.50 -6.86 1.41
CA ASP A 333 -10.88 -6.93 1.84
C ASP A 333 -11.78 -5.98 1.05
N GLY A 334 -13.06 -6.32 0.88
CA GLY A 334 -14.03 -5.51 0.16
C GLY A 334 -13.66 -5.36 -1.33
N PHE A 335 -13.52 -4.15 -1.81
CA PHE A 335 -13.07 -3.86 -3.18
C PHE A 335 -11.58 -4.15 -3.34
N ARG A 336 -11.24 -5.28 -3.97
CA ARG A 336 -9.86 -5.83 -4.07
C ARG A 336 -9.09 -5.27 -5.26
N TYR A 337 -8.88 -3.96 -5.31
CA TYR A 337 -8.09 -3.29 -6.35
C TYR A 337 -6.59 -3.26 -6.04
N SER A 338 -5.76 -3.11 -7.06
CA SER A 338 -4.32 -2.82 -6.96
C SER A 338 -4.09 -1.34 -7.24
N ALA A 339 -3.52 -0.61 -6.27
CA ALA A 339 -3.20 0.81 -6.45
C ALA A 339 -2.09 1.02 -7.49
N ARG A 340 -1.12 0.11 -7.60
CA ARG A 340 -0.09 0.10 -8.64
C ARG A 340 -0.73 0.06 -10.03
N ASP A 341 -1.61 -0.90 -10.28
CA ASP A 341 -2.22 -1.09 -11.59
C ASP A 341 -3.21 0.04 -11.91
N LEU A 342 -3.94 0.54 -10.89
CA LEU A 342 -4.78 1.73 -11.03
C LEU A 342 -3.96 3.00 -11.30
N ALA A 343 -2.74 3.12 -10.78
CA ALA A 343 -1.86 4.24 -11.07
C ALA A 343 -1.51 4.31 -12.56
N VAL A 344 -1.16 3.18 -13.16
CA VAL A 344 -0.91 3.09 -14.61
C VAL A 344 -2.17 3.43 -15.41
N ARG A 345 -3.33 2.88 -15.01
CA ARG A 345 -4.60 3.17 -15.69
C ARG A 345 -5.03 4.63 -15.54
N ARG A 346 -4.87 5.19 -14.35
CA ARG A 346 -5.18 6.61 -14.08
C ARG A 346 -4.31 7.53 -14.93
N ALA A 347 -3.00 7.27 -14.96
CA ALA A 347 -2.06 8.03 -15.78
C ALA A 347 -2.44 7.99 -17.28
N GLN A 348 -2.86 6.82 -17.78
CA GLN A 348 -3.35 6.67 -19.14
C GLN A 348 -4.62 7.48 -19.41
N LEU A 349 -5.57 7.49 -18.46
CA LEU A 349 -6.83 8.25 -18.60
C LEU A 349 -6.65 9.76 -18.50
N THR A 350 -5.63 10.21 -17.75
CA THR A 350 -5.34 11.64 -17.53
C THR A 350 -4.27 12.20 -18.49
N GLY A 351 -3.58 11.32 -19.22
CA GLY A 351 -2.52 11.73 -20.15
C GLY A 351 -1.27 12.24 -19.43
N CYS A 352 -0.85 11.61 -18.33
CA CYS A 352 0.36 11.99 -17.59
C CYS A 352 1.32 10.81 -17.41
N PRO A 353 2.62 11.03 -17.12
CA PRO A 353 3.54 9.96 -16.82
C PRO A 353 3.24 9.31 -15.45
N VAL A 354 3.57 8.01 -15.36
CA VAL A 354 3.57 7.24 -14.11
C VAL A 354 4.93 6.59 -13.91
N VAL A 355 5.48 6.70 -12.70
CA VAL A 355 6.76 6.11 -12.32
C VAL A 355 6.53 5.07 -11.24
N LEU A 356 6.91 3.84 -11.53
CA LEU A 356 6.91 2.72 -10.61
C LEU A 356 8.33 2.54 -10.08
N GLY A 357 8.57 2.93 -8.83
CA GLY A 357 9.90 2.91 -8.22
C GLY A 357 10.09 1.72 -7.29
N SER A 358 11.22 1.03 -7.43
CA SER A 358 11.59 -0.07 -6.55
C SER A 358 13.09 -0.36 -6.59
N ALA A 359 13.62 -0.94 -5.51
CA ALA A 359 14.93 -1.58 -5.50
C ALA A 359 14.84 -3.07 -5.90
N THR A 360 13.65 -3.62 -5.82
CA THR A 360 13.34 -5.02 -6.07
C THR A 360 12.00 -5.11 -6.82
N PRO A 361 11.97 -4.66 -8.09
CA PRO A 361 10.72 -4.57 -8.86
C PRO A 361 9.95 -5.90 -8.89
N ALA A 362 8.63 -5.83 -8.86
CA ALA A 362 7.79 -7.00 -9.05
C ALA A 362 8.06 -7.68 -10.40
N LEU A 363 8.01 -9.01 -10.45
CA LEU A 363 8.30 -9.75 -11.67
C LEU A 363 7.36 -9.37 -12.82
N GLU A 364 6.12 -9.01 -12.54
CA GLU A 364 5.16 -8.48 -13.52
C GLU A 364 5.62 -7.13 -14.10
N THR A 365 6.14 -6.24 -13.25
CA THR A 365 6.66 -4.94 -13.67
C THR A 365 7.93 -5.09 -14.50
N LEU A 366 8.86 -5.95 -14.07
CA LEU A 366 10.07 -6.28 -14.83
C LEU A 366 9.73 -6.91 -16.20
N HIS A 367 8.75 -7.79 -16.25
CA HIS A 367 8.30 -8.39 -17.50
C HIS A 367 7.76 -7.31 -18.46
N ASN A 368 6.95 -6.38 -17.98
CA ASN A 368 6.48 -5.25 -18.79
C ASN A 368 7.62 -4.34 -19.28
N ALA A 369 8.64 -4.11 -18.44
CA ALA A 369 9.82 -3.35 -18.84
C ALA A 369 10.66 -4.07 -19.89
N ARG A 370 10.82 -5.40 -19.79
CA ARG A 370 11.50 -6.23 -20.80
C ARG A 370 10.77 -6.28 -22.15
N LEU A 371 9.46 -6.05 -22.14
CA LEU A 371 8.62 -5.97 -23.35
C LEU A 371 8.47 -4.53 -23.88
N ASP A 372 9.28 -3.58 -23.40
CA ASP A 372 9.24 -2.16 -23.74
C ASP A 372 7.87 -1.47 -23.51
N ARG A 373 6.97 -2.11 -22.73
CA ARG A 373 5.71 -1.50 -22.31
C ARG A 373 5.92 -0.41 -21.27
N TYR A 374 6.96 -0.56 -20.45
CA TYR A 374 7.45 0.44 -19.50
C TYR A 374 8.88 0.84 -19.85
N ALA A 375 9.17 2.12 -19.85
CA ALA A 375 10.54 2.59 -20.03
C ALA A 375 11.36 2.24 -18.79
N TRP A 376 12.45 1.49 -18.97
CA TRP A 376 13.28 1.00 -17.87
C TRP A 376 14.42 1.98 -17.58
N LEU A 377 14.36 2.66 -16.43
CA LEU A 377 15.38 3.57 -15.93
C LEU A 377 16.11 2.90 -14.77
N LYS A 378 17.43 2.85 -14.83
CA LYS A 378 18.26 2.16 -13.83
C LYS A 378 19.07 3.15 -13.01
N LEU A 379 19.09 2.96 -11.70
CA LEU A 379 19.96 3.67 -10.75
C LEU A 379 20.85 2.64 -10.04
N PRO A 380 21.93 2.18 -10.67
CA PRO A 380 22.72 1.05 -10.19
C PRO A 380 23.64 1.41 -9.01
N GLN A 381 23.88 2.70 -8.76
CA GLN A 381 24.81 3.16 -7.74
C GLN A 381 24.08 3.68 -6.50
N ARG A 382 24.61 3.44 -5.32
CA ARG A 382 24.17 4.09 -4.09
C ARG A 382 24.58 5.56 -4.09
N ALA A 383 23.71 6.42 -3.56
CA ALA A 383 24.05 7.81 -3.32
C ALA A 383 25.05 7.91 -2.15
N GLY A 384 26.11 8.72 -2.31
CA GLY A 384 27.14 8.90 -1.30
C GLY A 384 28.21 7.78 -1.29
N ARG A 385 28.93 7.65 -0.15
CA ARG A 385 30.09 6.72 0.01
C ARG A 385 29.73 5.36 0.62
N ALA A 386 28.44 5.08 0.87
CA ALA A 386 28.01 3.85 1.53
C ALA A 386 28.29 2.62 0.66
N ARG A 387 29.01 1.63 1.21
CA ARG A 387 29.30 0.36 0.55
C ARG A 387 28.12 -0.62 0.69
N PRO A 388 27.88 -1.50 -0.30
CA PRO A 388 26.91 -2.57 -0.14
C PRO A 388 27.34 -3.52 1.00
N PRO A 389 26.39 -4.06 1.80
CA PRO A 389 26.72 -5.02 2.84
C PRO A 389 27.18 -6.35 2.22
N THR A 390 28.03 -7.07 2.95
CA THR A 390 28.36 -8.44 2.61
C THR A 390 27.26 -9.38 3.06
N ILE A 391 26.72 -10.20 2.14
CA ILE A 391 25.70 -11.19 2.45
C ILE A 391 26.33 -12.57 2.46
N SER A 392 26.12 -13.35 3.53
CA SER A 392 26.62 -14.71 3.67
C SER A 392 25.51 -15.68 4.03
N LEU A 393 25.58 -16.90 3.50
CA LEU A 393 24.73 -18.02 3.90
C LEU A 393 25.40 -18.78 5.03
N LEU A 394 24.61 -19.15 6.03
CA LEU A 394 25.04 -20.00 7.12
C LEU A 394 24.20 -21.28 7.10
N ASP A 395 24.83 -22.39 6.78
CA ASP A 395 24.21 -23.70 6.84
C ASP A 395 23.92 -24.09 8.29
N ILE A 396 22.65 -24.34 8.61
CA ILE A 396 22.22 -24.72 9.95
C ILE A 396 21.73 -26.16 10.02
N ARG A 397 22.03 -27.00 9.01
CA ARG A 397 21.73 -28.43 9.06
C ARG A 397 22.55 -29.08 10.17
N ASP A 398 21.88 -29.91 10.94
CA ASP A 398 22.46 -30.65 12.07
C ASP A 398 23.25 -29.80 13.09
N GLN A 399 22.99 -28.50 13.15
CA GLN A 399 23.61 -27.61 14.13
C GLN A 399 22.68 -27.36 15.32
N PRO A 400 23.20 -27.38 16.56
CA PRO A 400 22.41 -27.03 17.73
C PRO A 400 22.05 -25.53 17.70
N LEU A 401 20.75 -25.25 17.67
CA LEU A 401 20.23 -23.88 17.69
C LEU A 401 19.78 -23.52 19.11
N GLN A 402 20.19 -22.36 19.59
CA GLN A 402 19.74 -21.77 20.85
C GLN A 402 18.91 -20.51 20.55
N ALA A 403 17.67 -20.45 20.97
CA ALA A 403 16.74 -19.39 20.57
C ALA A 403 16.58 -19.27 19.04
N GLY A 404 16.76 -20.37 18.28
CA GLY A 404 16.77 -20.31 16.80
C GLY A 404 18.04 -19.75 16.18
N LEU A 405 19.06 -19.42 16.98
CA LEU A 405 20.35 -18.88 16.54
C LEU A 405 21.42 -19.96 16.58
N SER A 406 22.22 -20.03 15.53
CA SER A 406 23.43 -20.85 15.49
C SER A 406 24.51 -20.30 16.42
N SER A 407 25.51 -21.12 16.77
CA SER A 407 26.66 -20.69 17.56
C SER A 407 27.45 -19.57 16.87
N VAL A 408 27.61 -19.67 15.55
CA VAL A 408 28.33 -18.68 14.72
C VAL A 408 27.62 -17.33 14.77
N LEU A 409 26.31 -17.27 14.51
CA LEU A 409 25.57 -16.00 14.54
C LEU A 409 25.59 -15.38 15.95
N ARG A 410 25.49 -16.18 17.00
CA ARG A 410 25.60 -15.69 18.39
C ARG A 410 26.99 -15.10 18.71
N ALA A 411 28.07 -15.71 18.18
CA ALA A 411 29.43 -15.18 18.33
C ALA A 411 29.57 -13.83 17.57
N ASP A 412 29.08 -13.75 16.32
CA ASP A 412 29.05 -12.51 15.54
C ASP A 412 28.26 -11.40 16.26
N MET A 413 27.09 -11.71 16.82
CA MET A 413 26.30 -10.75 17.60
C MET A 413 27.08 -10.22 18.80
N ARG A 414 27.75 -11.09 19.58
CA ARG A 414 28.56 -10.66 20.73
C ARG A 414 29.68 -9.74 20.30
N ALA A 415 30.39 -10.05 19.21
CA ALA A 415 31.48 -9.24 18.69
C ALA A 415 30.98 -7.83 18.28
N GLU A 416 29.87 -7.73 17.57
CA GLU A 416 29.31 -6.44 17.17
C GLU A 416 28.83 -5.61 18.37
N LEU A 417 28.15 -6.24 19.32
CA LEU A 417 27.68 -5.58 20.54
C LEU A 417 28.83 -5.09 21.41
N ALA A 418 29.94 -5.89 21.54
CA ALA A 418 31.13 -5.47 22.24
C ALA A 418 31.85 -4.30 21.55
N ALA A 419 31.73 -4.18 20.23
CA ALA A 419 32.22 -3.04 19.45
C ALA A 419 31.31 -1.79 19.53
N GLY A 420 30.24 -1.83 20.33
CA GLY A 420 29.26 -0.74 20.46
C GLY A 420 28.33 -0.58 19.25
N ASN A 421 28.21 -1.60 18.42
CA ASN A 421 27.30 -1.60 17.26
C ASN A 421 25.93 -2.19 17.63
N GLN A 422 24.97 -1.98 16.74
CA GLN A 422 23.61 -2.52 16.88
C GLN A 422 23.42 -3.73 15.97
N VAL A 423 22.57 -4.66 16.41
CA VAL A 423 22.23 -5.88 15.69
C VAL A 423 20.74 -5.89 15.38
N LEU A 424 20.38 -6.24 14.14
CA LEU A 424 19.00 -6.46 13.72
C LEU A 424 18.77 -7.95 13.48
N LEU A 425 17.86 -8.56 14.22
CA LEU A 425 17.37 -9.90 13.95
C LEU A 425 15.99 -9.82 13.26
N PHE A 426 15.94 -10.34 12.07
CA PHE A 426 14.76 -10.33 11.24
C PHE A 426 14.09 -11.70 11.21
N LEU A 427 12.79 -11.73 11.59
CA LEU A 427 11.94 -12.90 11.42
C LEU A 427 10.89 -12.62 10.34
N ASN A 428 10.77 -13.52 9.39
CA ASN A 428 9.73 -13.42 8.40
C ASN A 428 8.43 -14.07 8.90
N ARG A 429 7.68 -13.32 9.74
CA ARG A 429 6.42 -13.77 10.31
C ARG A 429 5.23 -13.20 9.53
N ARG A 430 4.84 -13.85 8.43
CA ARG A 430 3.46 -13.71 7.93
C ARG A 430 2.92 -15.10 7.66
N GLY A 431 1.81 -15.45 8.33
CA GLY A 431 0.72 -16.38 8.03
C GLY A 431 0.93 -17.53 7.05
N TYR A 432 2.18 -17.95 6.84
CA TYR A 432 2.45 -19.09 5.98
C TYR A 432 1.95 -20.35 6.66
N ALA A 433 1.28 -21.18 5.88
CA ALA A 433 0.88 -22.49 6.32
C ALA A 433 2.13 -23.27 6.75
N PRO A 434 2.11 -23.94 7.91
CA PRO A 434 3.28 -24.63 8.44
C PRO A 434 3.71 -25.74 7.47
N ILE A 435 5.00 -25.77 7.16
CA ILE A 435 5.63 -26.85 6.39
C ILE A 435 6.37 -27.81 7.31
N LEU A 436 6.50 -29.06 6.89
CA LEU A 436 7.30 -30.07 7.58
C LEU A 436 8.67 -30.17 6.93
N THR A 437 9.72 -30.06 7.74
CA THR A 437 11.12 -30.19 7.29
C THR A 437 11.88 -31.14 8.21
N CYS A 438 12.89 -31.78 7.66
CA CYS A 438 13.87 -32.53 8.45
C CYS A 438 15.01 -31.62 8.87
N HIS A 439 15.31 -31.55 10.18
CA HIS A 439 16.42 -30.72 10.67
C HIS A 439 17.79 -31.27 10.29
N ALA A 440 17.93 -32.56 10.21
CA ALA A 440 19.19 -33.21 9.91
C ALA A 440 19.64 -33.03 8.43
N CYS A 441 18.75 -33.27 7.47
CA CYS A 441 19.10 -33.26 6.06
C CYS A 441 18.48 -32.14 5.23
N GLY A 442 17.59 -31.34 5.80
CA GLY A 442 16.89 -30.26 5.09
C GLY A 442 15.71 -30.72 4.23
N TRP A 443 15.32 -32.02 4.21
CA TRP A 443 14.18 -32.46 3.43
C TRP A 443 12.93 -31.65 3.76
N VAL A 444 12.16 -31.27 2.71
CA VAL A 444 10.89 -30.55 2.81
C VAL A 444 9.81 -31.34 2.08
N GLY A 445 8.63 -31.49 2.67
CA GLY A 445 7.49 -32.20 2.09
C GLY A 445 7.06 -31.59 0.75
N GLY A 446 7.31 -32.28 -0.35
CA GLY A 446 6.89 -31.92 -1.72
C GLY A 446 5.65 -32.68 -2.16
N CYS A 447 4.88 -32.12 -3.08
CA CYS A 447 3.76 -32.82 -3.73
C CYS A 447 4.31 -33.71 -4.86
N PRO A 448 3.87 -34.98 -4.97
CA PRO A 448 4.32 -35.87 -6.04
C PRO A 448 3.69 -35.53 -7.42
N HIS A 449 2.66 -34.68 -7.46
CA HIS A 449 1.89 -34.38 -8.66
C HIS A 449 2.11 -32.94 -9.18
N CYS A 450 2.81 -32.09 -8.43
CA CYS A 450 3.12 -30.73 -8.86
C CYS A 450 4.30 -30.19 -8.03
N ASP A 451 4.91 -29.10 -8.47
CA ASP A 451 6.08 -28.49 -7.81
C ASP A 451 5.72 -27.74 -6.50
N ALA A 452 4.48 -27.86 -6.04
CA ALA A 452 4.01 -27.24 -4.81
C ALA A 452 4.49 -27.99 -3.57
N ARG A 453 4.76 -27.24 -2.48
CA ARG A 453 5.08 -27.80 -1.17
C ARG A 453 3.80 -28.17 -0.40
N LEU A 454 3.92 -29.23 0.42
CA LEU A 454 2.81 -29.69 1.24
C LEU A 454 2.68 -28.88 2.52
N THR A 455 1.47 -28.47 2.83
CA THR A 455 1.12 -27.83 4.09
C THR A 455 0.83 -28.86 5.17
N LEU A 456 1.39 -28.67 6.35
CA LEU A 456 1.11 -29.52 7.52
C LEU A 456 -0.20 -29.08 8.18
N HIS A 457 -1.18 -29.97 8.19
CA HIS A 457 -2.42 -29.85 8.95
C HIS A 457 -2.31 -30.68 10.22
N LEU A 458 -2.76 -30.12 11.35
CA LEU A 458 -2.70 -30.78 12.66
C LEU A 458 -3.98 -31.53 13.00
N ASN A 459 -5.10 -31.15 12.41
CA ASN A 459 -6.39 -31.78 12.62
C ASN A 459 -7.20 -31.83 11.31
N PRO A 460 -7.29 -32.98 10.62
CA PRO A 460 -6.54 -34.21 10.87
C PRO A 460 -5.03 -34.05 10.56
N ARG A 461 -4.20 -34.85 11.24
CA ARG A 461 -2.73 -34.79 11.09
C ARG A 461 -2.30 -35.35 9.74
N LYS A 462 -2.11 -34.44 8.74
CA LYS A 462 -1.73 -34.80 7.36
C LYS A 462 -0.93 -33.69 6.68
N LEU A 463 -0.21 -34.05 5.64
CA LEU A 463 0.41 -33.14 4.67
C LEU A 463 -0.53 -33.00 3.47
N TRP A 464 -0.84 -31.77 3.07
CA TRP A 464 -1.81 -31.48 2.02
C TRP A 464 -1.26 -30.51 0.99
N CYS A 465 -1.45 -30.82 -0.29
CA CYS A 465 -1.16 -29.91 -1.41
C CYS A 465 -2.37 -29.02 -1.69
N HIS A 466 -2.22 -27.69 -1.49
CA HIS A 466 -3.28 -26.72 -1.77
C HIS A 466 -3.35 -26.28 -3.25
N HIS A 467 -2.57 -26.92 -4.12
CA HIS A 467 -2.64 -26.71 -5.57
C HIS A 467 -3.51 -27.79 -6.25
N CYS A 468 -3.21 -29.06 -6.02
CA CYS A 468 -3.91 -30.19 -6.67
C CYS A 468 -4.87 -30.96 -5.74
N GLY A 469 -4.85 -30.70 -4.43
CA GLY A 469 -5.68 -31.38 -3.45
C GLY A 469 -5.12 -32.72 -2.93
N TRP A 470 -3.96 -33.18 -3.42
CA TRP A 470 -3.33 -34.43 -2.94
C TRP A 470 -2.92 -34.33 -1.46
N SER A 471 -3.08 -35.42 -0.71
CA SER A 471 -2.70 -35.45 0.71
C SER A 471 -2.14 -36.79 1.12
N GLN A 472 -1.27 -36.78 2.14
CA GLN A 472 -0.69 -37.96 2.77
C GLN A 472 -0.63 -37.80 4.29
N PRO A 473 -0.56 -38.89 5.06
CA PRO A 473 -0.26 -38.84 6.49
C PRO A 473 1.09 -38.17 6.75
N VAL A 474 1.25 -37.57 7.94
CA VAL A 474 2.56 -37.05 8.37
C VAL A 474 3.51 -38.21 8.61
N PRO A 475 4.66 -38.29 7.91
CA PRO A 475 5.63 -39.35 8.11
C PRO A 475 6.20 -39.31 9.54
N SER A 476 6.49 -40.46 10.12
CA SER A 476 7.15 -40.60 11.45
C SER A 476 8.67 -40.43 11.34
N LEU A 477 9.24 -40.82 10.21
CA LEU A 477 10.65 -40.69 9.87
C LEU A 477 10.82 -39.88 8.60
N CYS A 478 11.95 -39.21 8.45
CA CYS A 478 12.27 -38.45 7.24
C CYS A 478 12.34 -39.39 6.01
N PRO A 479 11.59 -39.13 4.94
CA PRO A 479 11.64 -39.97 3.73
C PRO A 479 13.02 -39.96 3.03
N ALA A 480 13.83 -38.92 3.26
CA ALA A 480 15.14 -38.79 2.61
C ALA A 480 16.29 -39.43 3.41
N CYS A 481 16.36 -39.19 4.72
CA CYS A 481 17.51 -39.64 5.54
C CYS A 481 17.12 -40.61 6.65
N GLN A 482 15.85 -41.00 6.78
CA GLN A 482 15.28 -41.88 7.82
C GLN A 482 15.47 -41.37 9.26
N GLY A 483 15.91 -40.11 9.42
CA GLY A 483 16.02 -39.47 10.74
C GLY A 483 14.66 -39.13 11.34
N SER A 484 14.59 -39.11 12.66
CA SER A 484 13.34 -38.79 13.39
C SER A 484 13.13 -37.30 13.65
N ASP A 485 14.11 -36.44 13.36
CA ASP A 485 14.05 -35.01 13.66
C ASP A 485 13.28 -34.22 12.61
N LEU A 486 11.98 -34.52 12.52
CA LEU A 486 11.03 -33.80 11.70
C LEU A 486 10.43 -32.64 12.48
N ARG A 487 10.69 -31.41 12.02
CA ARG A 487 10.26 -30.18 12.69
C ARG A 487 9.26 -29.39 11.86
N ARG A 488 8.35 -28.74 12.55
CA ARG A 488 7.51 -27.69 11.99
C ARG A 488 8.27 -26.36 12.00
N LEU A 489 8.41 -25.71 10.86
CA LEU A 489 9.03 -24.40 10.77
C LEU A 489 8.09 -23.29 11.31
N GLY A 490 8.68 -22.32 12.02
CA GLY A 490 8.06 -21.09 12.48
C GLY A 490 8.12 -20.88 14.00
N GLN A 491 8.91 -19.88 14.44
CA GLN A 491 8.91 -19.36 15.82
C GLN A 491 8.23 -17.98 15.86
N GLY A 492 7.57 -17.65 16.99
CA GLY A 492 7.00 -16.31 17.18
C GLY A 492 8.05 -15.31 17.69
N THR A 493 7.91 -14.02 17.33
CA THR A 493 8.79 -12.93 17.79
C THR A 493 8.84 -12.78 19.31
N GLU A 494 7.71 -13.01 20.00
CA GLU A 494 7.65 -13.00 21.48
C GLU A 494 8.56 -14.05 22.10
N ARG A 495 8.44 -15.30 21.62
CA ARG A 495 9.29 -16.39 22.12
C ARG A 495 10.77 -16.16 21.84
N LEU A 496 11.09 -15.50 20.70
CA LEU A 496 12.46 -15.16 20.41
C LEU A 496 12.98 -14.11 21.38
N GLU A 497 12.23 -13.06 21.67
CA GLU A 497 12.57 -12.04 22.65
C GLU A 497 12.84 -12.64 24.02
N ASP A 498 11.92 -13.46 24.53
CA ASP A 498 12.04 -14.14 25.82
C ASP A 498 13.28 -15.05 25.90
N ASN A 499 13.58 -15.76 24.81
CA ASN A 499 14.73 -16.66 24.73
C ASN A 499 16.07 -15.93 24.54
N LEU A 500 16.09 -14.69 24.02
CA LEU A 500 17.30 -13.90 23.86
C LEU A 500 17.73 -13.20 25.15
N ARG A 501 16.81 -12.80 26.01
CA ARG A 501 17.13 -12.12 27.28
C ARG A 501 18.13 -12.91 28.15
N PRO A 502 18.02 -14.23 28.34
CA PRO A 502 19.02 -15.00 29.07
C PRO A 502 20.39 -15.12 28.36
N LEU A 503 20.41 -15.01 27.02
CA LEU A 503 21.64 -15.10 26.23
C LEU A 503 22.44 -13.79 26.20
N PHE A 504 21.73 -12.65 26.40
CA PHE A 504 22.28 -11.29 26.37
C PHE A 504 21.68 -10.46 27.52
N PRO A 505 22.02 -10.78 28.80
CA PRO A 505 21.34 -10.18 29.96
C PRO A 505 21.59 -8.68 30.14
N GLU A 506 22.74 -8.17 29.68
CA GLU A 506 23.13 -6.76 29.83
C GLU A 506 22.78 -5.90 28.62
N VAL A 507 22.14 -6.49 27.60
CA VAL A 507 21.87 -5.84 26.31
C VAL A 507 20.40 -5.39 26.22
N SER A 508 20.18 -4.16 25.81
CA SER A 508 18.82 -3.66 25.57
C SER A 508 18.23 -4.25 24.28
N ILE A 509 17.13 -4.98 24.43
CA ILE A 509 16.43 -5.65 23.33
C ILE A 509 15.08 -4.97 23.13
N ALA A 510 14.75 -4.61 21.90
CA ALA A 510 13.42 -4.12 21.55
C ALA A 510 12.79 -4.89 20.39
N ARG A 511 11.50 -5.17 20.52
CA ARG A 511 10.69 -5.77 19.50
C ARG A 511 9.88 -4.70 18.77
N ILE A 512 9.96 -4.68 17.44
CA ILE A 512 9.19 -3.79 16.57
C ILE A 512 8.37 -4.64 15.60
N ASP A 513 7.13 -4.90 15.99
CA ASP A 513 6.13 -5.57 15.17
C ASP A 513 4.76 -4.88 15.31
N ARG A 514 3.75 -5.38 14.58
CA ARG A 514 2.42 -4.79 14.57
C ARG A 514 1.75 -4.79 15.95
N ASP A 515 2.08 -5.75 16.81
CA ASP A 515 1.46 -5.88 18.13
C ASP A 515 2.12 -4.94 19.14
N SER A 516 3.45 -4.82 19.11
CA SER A 516 4.21 -3.91 19.99
C SER A 516 3.98 -2.43 19.67
N THR A 517 3.56 -2.10 18.43
CA THR A 517 3.43 -0.71 17.95
C THR A 517 1.98 -0.23 17.81
N ARG A 518 1.01 -0.91 18.44
CA ARG A 518 -0.43 -0.55 18.33
C ARG A 518 -0.77 0.82 18.93
N ARG A 519 -0.05 1.26 19.96
CA ARG A 519 -0.30 2.56 20.60
C ARG A 519 0.23 3.71 19.73
N LYS A 520 -0.56 4.76 19.59
CA LYS A 520 -0.15 5.95 18.83
C LYS A 520 1.14 6.54 19.42
N GLY A 521 2.16 6.78 18.59
CA GLY A 521 3.46 7.32 18.98
C GLY A 521 4.47 6.30 19.52
N GLU A 522 4.10 5.03 19.77
CA GLU A 522 5.03 4.03 20.30
C GLU A 522 6.10 3.65 19.28
N LEU A 523 5.74 3.55 18.01
CA LEU A 523 6.71 3.32 16.94
C LEU A 523 7.76 4.43 16.88
N ASP A 524 7.32 5.70 16.94
CA ASP A 524 8.22 6.86 16.88
C ASP A 524 9.15 6.91 18.11
N ARG A 525 8.64 6.56 19.29
CA ARG A 525 9.43 6.45 20.51
C ARG A 525 10.52 5.37 20.40
N LEU A 526 10.16 4.18 19.93
CA LEU A 526 11.11 3.08 19.76
C LEU A 526 12.17 3.42 18.71
N LEU A 527 11.76 3.98 17.57
CA LEU A 527 12.69 4.40 16.52
C LEU A 527 13.67 5.48 17.00
N GLY A 528 13.20 6.44 17.78
CA GLY A 528 14.06 7.45 18.41
C GLY A 528 15.08 6.83 19.37
N ALA A 529 14.66 5.86 20.19
CA ALA A 529 15.55 5.15 21.11
C ALA A 529 16.65 4.34 20.35
N VAL A 530 16.27 3.70 19.22
CA VAL A 530 17.24 3.03 18.34
C VAL A 530 18.26 4.00 17.77
N GLN A 531 17.81 5.16 17.27
CA GLN A 531 18.70 6.18 16.69
C GLN A 531 19.67 6.76 17.72
N ARG A 532 19.27 6.87 18.98
CA ARG A 532 20.14 7.31 20.09
C ARG A 532 21.09 6.21 20.61
N GLY A 533 20.98 4.97 20.07
CA GLY A 533 21.80 3.84 20.53
C GLY A 533 21.36 3.21 21.85
N GLU A 534 20.21 3.60 22.40
CA GLU A 534 19.64 3.04 23.63
C GLU A 534 19.18 1.60 23.49
N ILE A 535 18.87 1.17 22.26
CA ILE A 535 18.48 -0.20 21.92
C ILE A 535 19.62 -0.81 21.08
N GLN A 536 20.15 -1.93 21.55
CA GLN A 536 21.30 -2.59 20.95
C GLN A 536 20.92 -3.79 20.08
N ILE A 537 19.87 -4.56 20.45
CA ILE A 537 19.31 -5.63 19.62
C ILE A 537 17.88 -5.25 19.21
N LEU A 538 17.67 -5.17 17.90
CA LEU A 538 16.34 -4.99 17.31
C LEU A 538 15.81 -6.33 16.85
N LEU A 539 14.60 -6.67 17.31
CA LEU A 539 13.84 -7.80 16.80
C LEU A 539 12.69 -7.29 15.95
N GLY A 540 12.53 -7.83 14.77
CA GLY A 540 11.38 -7.40 14.02
C GLY A 540 11.03 -8.20 12.79
N THR A 541 9.93 -7.76 12.21
CA THR A 541 9.35 -8.33 11.00
C THR A 541 9.42 -7.31 9.86
N GLN A 542 8.62 -7.46 8.84
CA GLN A 542 8.57 -6.59 7.66
C GLN A 542 8.48 -5.08 7.94
N MET A 543 8.05 -4.67 9.16
CA MET A 543 8.04 -3.26 9.54
C MET A 543 9.45 -2.65 9.58
N LEU A 544 10.45 -3.41 10.03
CA LEU A 544 11.85 -2.95 10.07
C LEU A 544 12.53 -2.97 8.68
N ALA A 545 12.04 -3.78 7.76
CA ALA A 545 12.58 -3.84 6.40
C ALA A 545 12.34 -2.54 5.61
N LYS A 546 11.35 -1.70 6.02
CA LYS A 546 10.82 -0.59 5.22
C LYS A 546 10.92 0.75 5.92
N GLY A 547 11.29 1.78 5.17
CA GLY A 547 11.08 3.19 5.53
C GLY A 547 11.98 3.78 6.64
N HIS A 548 12.75 2.98 7.38
CA HIS A 548 13.54 3.45 8.50
C HIS A 548 15.03 3.35 8.23
N ASP A 549 15.81 4.29 8.78
CA ASP A 549 17.26 4.32 8.70
C ASP A 549 17.86 3.99 10.08
N PHE A 550 18.76 3.01 10.10
CA PHE A 550 19.42 2.54 11.33
C PHE A 550 20.95 2.59 11.14
N PRO A 551 21.57 3.78 11.27
CA PRO A 551 22.98 3.93 10.97
C PRO A 551 23.91 3.13 11.91
N GLY A 552 23.45 2.77 13.11
CA GLY A 552 24.18 1.94 14.07
C GLY A 552 24.13 0.45 13.79
N VAL A 553 23.28 -0.03 12.88
CA VAL A 553 23.13 -1.46 12.57
C VAL A 553 24.21 -1.90 11.60
N THR A 554 25.13 -2.73 12.07
CA THR A 554 26.24 -3.31 11.29
C THR A 554 26.00 -4.79 10.99
N LEU A 555 25.28 -5.53 11.84
CA LEU A 555 24.93 -6.94 11.64
C LEU A 555 23.42 -7.13 11.51
N VAL A 556 23.03 -7.85 10.47
CA VAL A 556 21.65 -8.30 10.27
C VAL A 556 21.59 -9.81 10.21
N GLY A 557 20.86 -10.45 11.09
CA GLY A 557 20.56 -11.88 11.05
C GLY A 557 19.16 -12.13 10.50
N ILE A 558 19.04 -12.85 9.39
CA ILE A 558 17.76 -13.29 8.85
C ILE A 558 17.50 -14.74 9.26
N LEU A 559 16.46 -14.93 10.06
CA LEU A 559 16.08 -16.21 10.64
C LEU A 559 14.88 -16.80 9.89
N ASP A 560 14.69 -18.11 9.97
CA ASP A 560 13.55 -18.84 9.39
C ASP A 560 13.33 -18.59 7.87
N LEU A 561 14.43 -18.41 7.12
CA LEU A 561 14.40 -18.16 5.68
C LEU A 561 13.68 -19.30 4.92
N ASP A 562 13.91 -20.54 5.33
CA ASP A 562 13.37 -21.73 4.68
C ASP A 562 11.84 -21.77 4.69
N GLN A 563 11.20 -21.24 5.74
CA GLN A 563 9.75 -21.19 5.84
C GLN A 563 9.12 -20.38 4.69
N THR A 564 9.77 -19.29 4.30
CA THR A 564 9.29 -18.46 3.20
C THR A 564 9.70 -18.97 1.85
N LEU A 565 10.91 -19.49 1.73
CA LEU A 565 11.42 -20.02 0.47
C LEU A 565 10.57 -21.19 -0.04
N TYR A 566 10.07 -22.02 0.88
CA TYR A 566 9.26 -23.21 0.57
C TYR A 566 7.77 -23.05 0.88
N ALA A 567 7.27 -21.85 1.09
CA ALA A 567 5.85 -21.63 1.27
C ALA A 567 5.04 -22.06 0.03
N SER A 568 3.78 -22.45 0.26
CA SER A 568 2.88 -22.93 -0.80
C SER A 568 2.41 -21.84 -1.78
N ASP A 569 2.72 -20.57 -1.52
CA ASP A 569 2.45 -19.45 -2.43
C ASP A 569 3.58 -19.31 -3.45
N PHE A 570 3.28 -19.41 -4.73
CA PHE A 570 4.26 -19.27 -5.82
C PHE A 570 5.01 -17.94 -5.83
N ARG A 571 4.51 -16.92 -5.14
CA ARG A 571 5.16 -15.62 -4.96
C ARG A 571 6.14 -15.59 -3.78
N ALA A 572 6.18 -16.65 -2.99
CA ALA A 572 7.01 -16.68 -1.78
C ALA A 572 8.52 -16.53 -2.07
N PRO A 573 9.11 -17.18 -3.09
CA PRO A 573 10.51 -16.96 -3.46
C PRO A 573 10.81 -15.50 -3.84
N GLU A 574 9.94 -14.87 -4.63
CA GLU A 574 10.07 -13.46 -5.01
C GLU A 574 10.04 -12.55 -3.78
N ARG A 575 9.06 -12.73 -2.90
CA ARG A 575 8.95 -11.94 -1.66
C ARG A 575 10.14 -12.15 -0.73
N THR A 576 10.69 -13.36 -0.71
CA THR A 576 11.87 -13.68 0.07
C THR A 576 13.09 -12.93 -0.46
N ALA A 577 13.33 -12.95 -1.77
CA ALA A 577 14.41 -12.21 -2.40
C ALA A 577 14.27 -10.68 -2.18
N GLN A 578 13.07 -10.13 -2.39
CA GLN A 578 12.76 -8.73 -2.12
C GLN A 578 13.08 -8.36 -0.66
N LEU A 579 12.67 -9.20 0.26
CA LEU A 579 12.90 -9.00 1.68
C LEU A 579 14.40 -9.03 2.03
N ILE A 580 15.14 -10.03 1.54
CA ILE A 580 16.60 -10.14 1.77
C ILE A 580 17.29 -8.85 1.31
N VAL A 581 17.01 -8.38 0.10
CA VAL A 581 17.60 -7.17 -0.46
C VAL A 581 17.23 -5.91 0.34
N GLN A 582 15.97 -5.80 0.76
CA GLN A 582 15.49 -4.66 1.55
C GLN A 582 16.14 -4.61 2.93
N VAL A 583 16.18 -5.77 3.62
CA VAL A 583 16.77 -5.89 4.96
C VAL A 583 18.29 -5.74 4.88
N ALA A 584 18.94 -6.32 3.86
CA ALA A 584 20.35 -6.10 3.59
C ALA A 584 20.68 -4.62 3.38
N GLY A 585 19.79 -3.89 2.71
CA GLY A 585 19.91 -2.45 2.54
C GLY A 585 19.86 -1.63 3.84
N ARG A 586 19.55 -2.24 5.00
CA ARG A 586 19.58 -1.57 6.32
C ARG A 586 20.94 -1.64 7.00
N ALA A 587 21.76 -2.62 6.66
CA ALA A 587 23.11 -2.74 7.18
C ALA A 587 24.08 -1.81 6.45
N GLY A 588 25.00 -1.16 7.17
CA GLY A 588 26.12 -0.43 6.58
C GLY A 588 25.71 0.84 5.81
N ARG A 589 24.81 1.64 6.33
CA ARG A 589 24.42 2.93 5.73
C ARG A 589 25.33 4.11 6.06
N ALA A 590 26.14 3.96 7.12
CA ALA A 590 27.20 4.89 7.47
C ALA A 590 28.54 4.44 6.85
N GLU A 591 29.65 4.99 7.30
CA GLU A 591 31.00 4.61 6.85
C GLU A 591 31.42 3.17 7.26
N ARG A 592 30.64 2.52 8.14
CA ARG A 592 30.93 1.16 8.62
C ARG A 592 30.35 0.12 7.67
N PRO A 593 31.12 -0.89 7.25
CA PRO A 593 30.62 -1.97 6.40
C PRO A 593 29.58 -2.81 7.15
N GLY A 594 28.47 -3.11 6.48
CA GLY A 594 27.42 -3.96 7.03
C GLY A 594 27.61 -5.42 6.66
N ARG A 595 27.16 -6.33 7.55
CA ARG A 595 27.11 -7.77 7.30
C ARG A 595 25.67 -8.29 7.43
N VAL A 596 25.31 -9.21 6.56
CA VAL A 596 24.01 -9.89 6.59
C VAL A 596 24.24 -11.40 6.60
N VAL A 597 23.72 -12.06 7.60
CA VAL A 597 23.83 -13.52 7.78
C VAL A 597 22.46 -14.15 7.57
N LEU A 598 22.33 -15.01 6.57
CA LEU A 598 21.14 -15.76 6.26
C LEU A 598 21.25 -17.18 6.80
N GLN A 599 20.50 -17.53 7.84
CA GLN A 599 20.45 -18.91 8.34
C GLN A 599 19.48 -19.73 7.49
N THR A 600 19.98 -20.81 6.89
CA THR A 600 19.19 -21.71 6.03
C THR A 600 19.69 -23.16 6.10
N ARG A 601 18.80 -24.12 5.87
CA ARG A 601 19.13 -25.54 5.63
C ARG A 601 19.36 -25.84 4.17
N HIS A 602 19.23 -24.84 3.30
CA HIS A 602 19.32 -24.98 1.85
C HIS A 602 20.27 -23.93 1.25
N PRO A 603 21.55 -23.89 1.68
CA PRO A 603 22.50 -22.90 1.17
C PRO A 603 22.75 -23.06 -0.33
N GLU A 604 22.55 -24.25 -0.88
CA GLU A 604 22.70 -24.58 -2.31
C GLU A 604 21.49 -24.23 -3.16
N HIS A 605 20.40 -23.70 -2.59
CA HIS A 605 19.17 -23.41 -3.33
C HIS A 605 19.43 -22.46 -4.53
N PRO A 606 19.05 -22.83 -5.78
CA PRO A 606 19.45 -22.07 -6.97
C PRO A 606 19.07 -20.59 -6.93
N LEU A 607 17.87 -20.26 -6.44
CA LEU A 607 17.40 -18.88 -6.31
C LEU A 607 18.23 -18.07 -5.30
N LEU A 608 18.65 -18.69 -4.19
CA LEU A 608 19.54 -18.01 -3.21
C LEU A 608 20.92 -17.79 -3.80
N GLN A 609 21.46 -18.78 -4.48
CA GLN A 609 22.77 -18.68 -5.13
C GLN A 609 22.79 -17.61 -6.23
N SER A 610 21.73 -17.54 -7.05
CA SER A 610 21.59 -16.50 -8.07
C SER A 610 21.48 -15.10 -7.43
N LEU A 611 20.68 -14.97 -6.36
CA LEU A 611 20.54 -13.70 -5.63
C LEU A 611 21.86 -13.19 -5.07
N LEU A 612 22.71 -14.10 -4.56
CA LEU A 612 24.01 -13.73 -3.98
C LEU A 612 25.07 -13.41 -5.02
N ARG A 613 25.11 -14.13 -6.14
CA ARG A 613 26.12 -13.95 -7.18
C ARG A 613 25.80 -12.78 -8.12
N GLU A 614 24.55 -12.67 -8.53
CA GLU A 614 24.10 -11.78 -9.61
C GLU A 614 23.12 -10.69 -9.12
N GLY A 615 22.82 -10.69 -7.81
CA GLY A 615 21.85 -9.76 -7.22
C GLY A 615 20.41 -10.05 -7.62
N TYR A 616 19.55 -9.07 -7.35
CA TYR A 616 18.10 -9.23 -7.62
C TYR A 616 17.79 -9.43 -9.11
N GLY A 617 18.58 -8.85 -10.01
CA GLY A 617 18.39 -9.01 -11.46
C GLY A 617 18.57 -10.46 -11.93
N GLY A 618 19.60 -11.15 -11.44
CA GLY A 618 19.86 -12.57 -11.71
C GLY A 618 18.75 -13.46 -11.12
N PHE A 619 18.42 -13.25 -9.85
CA PHE A 619 17.27 -13.93 -9.24
C PHE A 619 15.99 -13.78 -10.07
N ALA A 620 15.65 -12.55 -10.49
CA ALA A 620 14.44 -12.26 -11.25
C ALA A 620 14.43 -12.93 -12.63
N ALA A 621 15.61 -13.11 -13.24
CA ALA A 621 15.73 -13.82 -14.51
C ALA A 621 15.40 -15.31 -14.37
N VAL A 622 15.95 -15.97 -13.35
CA VAL A 622 15.68 -17.38 -13.02
C VAL A 622 14.19 -17.57 -12.66
N ALA A 623 13.69 -16.75 -11.75
CA ALA A 623 12.30 -16.83 -11.28
C ALA A 623 11.27 -16.59 -12.40
N LEU A 624 11.55 -15.70 -13.35
CA LEU A 624 10.71 -15.51 -14.55
C LEU A 624 10.75 -16.74 -15.47
N GLY A 625 11.89 -17.43 -15.60
CA GLY A 625 11.98 -18.69 -16.31
C GLY A 625 11.05 -19.74 -15.70
N GLU A 626 11.21 -19.99 -14.39
CA GLU A 626 10.35 -20.95 -13.66
C GLU A 626 8.85 -20.64 -13.78
N ARG A 627 8.46 -19.34 -13.70
CA ARG A 627 7.05 -18.94 -13.86
C ARG A 627 6.53 -19.12 -15.26
N ARG A 628 7.37 -18.98 -16.29
CA ARG A 628 6.99 -19.26 -17.68
C ARG A 628 6.70 -20.75 -17.86
N ASP A 629 7.61 -21.60 -17.39
CA ASP A 629 7.50 -23.06 -17.52
C ASP A 629 6.29 -23.60 -16.74
N ALA A 630 5.94 -22.98 -15.60
CA ALA A 630 4.78 -23.32 -14.78
C ALA A 630 3.49 -22.57 -15.18
N GLU A 631 3.49 -21.81 -16.27
CA GLU A 631 2.34 -20.96 -16.70
C GLU A 631 1.76 -20.07 -15.59
N LEU A 632 2.63 -19.48 -14.75
CA LEU A 632 2.24 -18.58 -13.67
C LEU A 632 2.39 -17.09 -14.06
N PRO A 633 1.74 -16.14 -13.35
CA PRO A 633 1.94 -14.71 -13.61
C PRO A 633 3.43 -14.30 -13.58
N PRO A 634 3.89 -13.51 -14.57
CA PRO A 634 3.13 -12.74 -15.54
C PRO A 634 2.69 -13.45 -16.84
N PHE A 635 2.97 -14.72 -17.02
CA PHE A 635 2.67 -15.47 -18.26
C PHE A 635 1.24 -16.03 -18.29
N ALA A 636 0.57 -16.08 -17.14
CA ALA A 636 -0.86 -16.35 -17.03
C ALA A 636 -1.54 -15.29 -16.14
N HIS A 637 -2.87 -15.33 -16.12
CA HIS A 637 -3.72 -14.45 -15.33
C HIS A 637 -4.61 -15.27 -14.41
N LEU A 638 -4.73 -14.85 -13.18
CA LEU A 638 -5.41 -15.58 -12.12
C LEU A 638 -6.64 -14.85 -11.60
N ALA A 639 -7.66 -15.62 -11.24
CA ALA A 639 -8.75 -15.13 -10.39
C ALA A 639 -9.04 -16.18 -9.31
N LEU A 640 -9.21 -15.75 -8.07
CA LEU A 640 -9.38 -16.62 -6.92
C LEU A 640 -10.73 -16.39 -6.27
N VAL A 641 -11.59 -17.41 -6.25
CA VAL A 641 -12.84 -17.40 -5.50
C VAL A 641 -12.60 -18.01 -4.13
N ARG A 642 -12.84 -17.23 -3.08
CA ARG A 642 -12.79 -17.71 -1.70
C ARG A 642 -14.20 -17.78 -1.14
N ALA A 643 -14.49 -18.84 -0.38
CA ALA A 643 -15.73 -19.00 0.36
C ALA A 643 -15.44 -19.33 1.83
N GLU A 644 -16.26 -18.81 2.74
CA GLU A 644 -16.18 -19.08 4.17
C GLU A 644 -17.55 -19.18 4.80
N ALA A 645 -17.74 -20.16 5.72
CA ALA A 645 -18.98 -20.36 6.44
C ALA A 645 -18.72 -20.94 7.84
N PRO A 646 -19.71 -20.86 8.77
CA PRO A 646 -19.61 -21.53 10.07
C PRO A 646 -19.52 -23.05 9.98
N GLY A 647 -20.22 -23.67 9.02
CA GLY A 647 -20.19 -25.11 8.77
C GLY A 647 -19.05 -25.49 7.83
N GLU A 648 -18.51 -26.69 8.02
CA GLU A 648 -17.33 -27.20 7.31
C GLU A 648 -17.62 -27.50 5.82
N SER A 649 -18.77 -28.07 5.53
CA SER A 649 -19.14 -28.53 4.19
C SER A 649 -19.61 -27.39 3.25
N GLU A 650 -20.14 -26.30 3.82
CA GLU A 650 -20.81 -25.24 3.08
C GLU A 650 -19.89 -24.50 2.08
N PRO A 651 -18.65 -24.11 2.43
CA PRO A 651 -17.76 -23.43 1.49
C PRO A 651 -17.40 -24.30 0.29
N LEU A 652 -17.13 -25.60 0.53
CA LEU A 652 -16.81 -26.55 -0.55
C LEU A 652 -18.02 -26.84 -1.43
N ALA A 653 -19.22 -26.99 -0.85
CA ALA A 653 -20.46 -27.19 -1.60
C ALA A 653 -20.76 -26.01 -2.52
N PHE A 654 -20.63 -24.78 -2.02
CA PHE A 654 -20.77 -23.57 -2.82
C PHE A 654 -19.78 -23.53 -3.98
N LEU A 655 -18.50 -23.80 -3.71
CA LEU A 655 -17.47 -23.73 -4.75
C LEU A 655 -17.57 -24.90 -5.77
N ARG A 656 -18.06 -26.07 -5.38
CA ARG A 656 -18.38 -27.16 -6.33
C ARG A 656 -19.51 -26.75 -7.27
N ALA A 657 -20.60 -26.18 -6.74
CA ALA A 657 -21.68 -25.64 -7.59
C ALA A 657 -21.17 -24.53 -8.53
N ALA A 658 -20.33 -23.62 -8.00
CA ALA A 658 -19.70 -22.57 -8.79
C ALA A 658 -18.82 -23.13 -9.91
N ARG A 659 -18.08 -24.22 -9.66
CA ARG A 659 -17.24 -24.90 -10.63
C ARG A 659 -18.06 -25.56 -11.74
N VAL A 660 -19.12 -26.30 -11.43
CA VAL A 660 -20.00 -26.93 -12.43
C VAL A 660 -20.58 -25.90 -13.40
N LEU A 661 -21.03 -24.74 -12.89
CA LEU A 661 -21.52 -23.64 -13.72
C LEU A 661 -20.41 -22.99 -14.56
N ALA A 662 -19.19 -22.91 -14.03
CA ALA A 662 -18.03 -22.43 -14.76
C ALA A 662 -17.67 -23.39 -15.92
N GLU A 663 -17.67 -24.70 -15.69
CA GLU A 663 -17.41 -25.72 -16.69
C GLU A 663 -18.43 -25.65 -17.83
N GLY A 664 -19.71 -25.43 -17.51
CA GLY A 664 -20.76 -25.21 -18.52
C GLY A 664 -20.51 -23.96 -19.38
N LEU A 665 -20.08 -22.85 -18.78
CA LEU A 665 -19.74 -21.62 -19.50
C LEU A 665 -18.50 -21.81 -20.40
N ILE A 666 -17.47 -22.54 -19.92
CA ILE A 666 -16.24 -22.83 -20.67
C ILE A 666 -16.57 -23.69 -21.89
N ALA A 667 -17.39 -24.71 -21.72
CA ALA A 667 -17.82 -25.60 -22.79
C ALA A 667 -18.67 -24.84 -23.86
N ALA A 668 -19.64 -24.04 -23.41
CA ALA A 668 -20.50 -23.26 -24.31
C ALA A 668 -19.74 -22.17 -25.11
N ALA A 669 -18.63 -21.65 -24.55
CA ALA A 669 -17.80 -20.63 -25.21
C ALA A 669 -16.66 -21.20 -26.03
N GLU A 670 -16.53 -22.54 -26.14
CA GLU A 670 -15.39 -23.23 -26.76
C GLU A 670 -14.03 -22.68 -26.27
N ALA A 671 -13.92 -22.45 -24.93
CA ALA A 671 -12.79 -21.78 -24.32
C ALA A 671 -11.86 -22.74 -23.53
N PRO A 672 -11.22 -23.73 -24.17
CA PRO A 672 -10.47 -24.80 -23.51
C PRO A 672 -9.23 -24.32 -22.74
N LYS A 673 -8.83 -23.06 -22.92
CA LYS A 673 -7.64 -22.47 -22.29
C LYS A 673 -7.91 -21.88 -20.88
N ILE A 674 -9.11 -22.06 -20.32
CA ILE A 674 -9.42 -21.67 -18.94
C ILE A 674 -9.34 -22.92 -18.07
N GLN A 675 -8.46 -22.88 -17.07
CA GLN A 675 -8.28 -23.97 -16.12
C GLN A 675 -8.95 -23.62 -14.80
N LEU A 676 -9.61 -24.60 -14.19
CA LEU A 676 -10.24 -24.52 -12.87
C LEU A 676 -9.52 -25.46 -11.91
N LEU A 677 -8.80 -24.91 -10.94
CA LEU A 677 -8.02 -25.65 -9.95
C LEU A 677 -8.72 -25.61 -8.60
N GLY A 678 -9.07 -26.76 -8.07
CA GLY A 678 -9.92 -26.93 -6.88
C GLY A 678 -11.38 -27.24 -7.26
N PRO A 679 -12.38 -27.07 -6.32
CA PRO A 679 -12.23 -26.42 -5.02
C PRO A 679 -11.48 -27.27 -3.99
N ILE A 680 -10.72 -26.58 -3.15
CA ILE A 680 -9.95 -27.19 -2.06
C ILE A 680 -10.12 -26.36 -0.78
N PRO A 681 -9.95 -26.93 0.42
CA PRO A 681 -9.85 -26.14 1.64
C PRO A 681 -8.71 -25.14 1.55
N ALA A 682 -8.90 -23.97 2.18
CA ALA A 682 -7.82 -22.97 2.26
C ALA A 682 -6.66 -23.51 3.12
N PRO A 683 -5.41 -23.02 2.92
CA PRO A 683 -4.25 -23.41 3.74
C PRO A 683 -4.46 -23.23 5.25
N MET A 684 -5.25 -22.24 5.66
CA MET A 684 -5.81 -22.12 7.00
C MET A 684 -7.30 -22.44 6.90
N GLU A 685 -7.65 -23.69 7.09
CA GLU A 685 -9.02 -24.21 6.93
C GLU A 685 -10.03 -23.50 7.81
N ARG A 686 -9.68 -23.15 9.06
CA ARG A 686 -10.56 -22.49 10.02
C ARG A 686 -9.92 -21.22 10.56
N ARG A 687 -10.64 -20.10 10.44
CA ARG A 687 -10.22 -18.81 10.98
C ARG A 687 -11.41 -18.10 11.61
N ALA A 688 -11.24 -17.60 12.84
CA ALA A 688 -12.30 -16.89 13.58
C ALA A 688 -13.65 -17.65 13.58
N GLY A 689 -13.61 -18.97 13.79
CA GLY A 689 -14.81 -19.82 13.83
C GLY A 689 -15.42 -20.19 12.49
N ARG A 690 -14.82 -19.78 11.36
CA ARG A 690 -15.33 -20.04 10.00
C ARG A 690 -14.41 -20.97 9.22
N TYR A 691 -14.98 -21.95 8.55
CA TYR A 691 -14.28 -22.82 7.60
C TYR A 691 -14.13 -22.10 6.27
N ARG A 692 -13.03 -22.37 5.57
CA ARG A 692 -12.62 -21.65 4.36
C ARG A 692 -12.23 -22.61 3.25
N ALA A 693 -12.66 -22.30 2.03
CA ALA A 693 -12.28 -23.03 0.83
C ALA A 693 -11.99 -22.06 -0.32
N GLN A 694 -11.33 -22.54 -1.36
CA GLN A 694 -10.93 -21.75 -2.51
C GLN A 694 -11.03 -22.51 -3.82
N LEU A 695 -11.28 -21.75 -4.92
CA LEU A 695 -11.29 -22.21 -6.30
C LEU A 695 -10.47 -21.21 -7.12
N LEU A 696 -9.42 -21.68 -7.76
CA LEU A 696 -8.54 -20.86 -8.61
C LEU A 696 -8.93 -21.02 -10.07
N VAL A 697 -9.02 -19.89 -10.77
CA VAL A 697 -9.22 -19.81 -12.23
C VAL A 697 -7.95 -19.26 -12.84
N GLN A 698 -7.41 -19.98 -13.84
CA GLN A 698 -6.18 -19.63 -14.55
C GLN A 698 -6.44 -19.55 -16.05
N CYS A 699 -5.84 -18.54 -16.71
CA CYS A 699 -5.93 -18.36 -18.15
C CYS A 699 -4.69 -17.64 -18.69
N GLY A 700 -4.12 -18.12 -19.79
CA GLY A 700 -2.97 -17.46 -20.45
C GLY A 700 -3.30 -16.09 -21.06
N GLU A 701 -4.59 -15.78 -21.31
CA GLU A 701 -5.03 -14.57 -21.99
C GLU A 701 -5.93 -13.72 -21.09
N ARG A 702 -5.49 -12.52 -20.73
CA ARG A 702 -6.25 -11.59 -19.88
C ARG A 702 -7.64 -11.24 -20.44
N PRO A 703 -7.80 -10.89 -21.73
CA PRO A 703 -9.13 -10.57 -22.27
C PRO A 703 -10.11 -11.73 -22.18
N ARG A 704 -9.62 -12.97 -22.34
CA ARG A 704 -10.43 -14.19 -22.22
C ARG A 704 -10.89 -14.42 -20.78
N LEU A 705 -9.97 -14.31 -19.82
CA LEU A 705 -10.31 -14.39 -18.40
C LEU A 705 -11.36 -13.34 -18.03
N GLN A 706 -11.17 -12.09 -18.47
CA GLN A 706 -12.09 -11.00 -18.16
C GLN A 706 -13.49 -11.21 -18.76
N ARG A 707 -13.59 -11.73 -20.00
CA ARG A 707 -14.91 -12.07 -20.59
C ARG A 707 -15.59 -13.19 -19.81
N PHE A 708 -14.86 -14.25 -19.48
CA PHE A 708 -15.38 -15.34 -18.65
C PHE A 708 -15.90 -14.84 -17.31
N LEU A 709 -15.10 -14.08 -16.59
CA LEU A 709 -15.48 -13.50 -15.28
C LEU A 709 -16.68 -12.56 -15.37
N ALA A 710 -16.88 -11.87 -16.51
CA ALA A 710 -18.05 -11.02 -16.74
C ALA A 710 -19.36 -11.82 -16.74
N HIS A 711 -19.35 -13.00 -17.33
CA HIS A 711 -20.51 -13.90 -17.38
C HIS A 711 -20.68 -14.70 -16.08
N TRP A 712 -19.56 -15.12 -15.47
CA TRP A 712 -19.61 -15.98 -14.30
C TRP A 712 -19.92 -15.25 -12.99
N SER A 713 -19.42 -14.01 -12.80
CA SER A 713 -19.60 -13.29 -11.54
C SER A 713 -21.07 -12.98 -11.18
N PRO A 714 -22.01 -12.69 -12.12
CA PRO A 714 -23.43 -12.58 -11.80
C PRO A 714 -24.03 -13.90 -11.31
N ILE A 715 -23.62 -15.01 -11.92
CA ILE A 715 -24.08 -16.36 -11.55
C ILE A 715 -23.66 -16.69 -10.13
N LEU A 716 -22.40 -16.40 -9.76
CA LEU A 716 -21.89 -16.58 -8.38
C LEU A 716 -22.74 -15.82 -7.35
N ARG A 717 -23.16 -14.58 -7.67
CA ARG A 717 -24.04 -13.80 -6.80
C ARG A 717 -25.42 -14.47 -6.63
N GLY A 718 -25.94 -15.07 -7.68
CA GLY A 718 -27.21 -15.81 -7.66
C GLY A 718 -27.16 -17.09 -6.80
N LEU A 719 -26.01 -17.76 -6.74
CA LEU A 719 -25.80 -18.96 -5.94
C LEU A 719 -25.74 -18.70 -4.42
N SER A 720 -25.33 -17.51 -4.00
CA SER A 720 -25.05 -17.18 -2.59
C SER A 720 -26.34 -16.90 -1.81
N ARG A 721 -27.21 -17.92 -1.64
CA ARG A 721 -28.45 -17.81 -0.83
C ARG A 721 -28.35 -18.45 0.56
N THR A 722 -27.25 -19.16 0.86
CA THR A 722 -27.06 -19.85 2.15
C THR A 722 -26.76 -18.83 3.25
N ARG A 723 -27.57 -18.83 4.31
CA ARG A 723 -27.38 -17.94 5.47
C ARG A 723 -26.04 -18.25 6.14
N GLY A 724 -25.22 -17.21 6.30
CA GLY A 724 -23.89 -17.31 6.92
C GLY A 724 -22.74 -17.59 5.96
N LEU A 725 -22.99 -17.98 4.71
CA LEU A 725 -21.94 -18.09 3.70
C LEU A 725 -21.47 -16.69 3.24
N ARG A 726 -20.17 -16.51 3.21
CA ARG A 726 -19.52 -15.33 2.60
C ARG A 726 -18.58 -15.82 1.51
N TRP A 727 -18.54 -15.08 0.42
CA TRP A 727 -17.62 -15.37 -0.66
C TRP A 727 -17.03 -14.10 -1.24
N SER A 728 -15.92 -14.24 -1.95
CA SER A 728 -15.27 -13.13 -2.65
C SER A 728 -14.55 -13.61 -3.90
N LEU A 729 -14.51 -12.74 -4.90
CA LEU A 729 -13.72 -12.92 -6.12
C LEU A 729 -12.55 -11.94 -6.08
N ASP A 730 -11.34 -12.45 -6.25
CA ASP A 730 -10.10 -11.68 -6.26
C ASP A 730 -9.40 -11.85 -7.61
N VAL A 731 -9.42 -10.81 -8.43
CA VAL A 731 -8.75 -10.79 -9.74
C VAL A 731 -7.31 -10.33 -9.55
N ASP A 732 -6.35 -11.03 -10.14
CA ASP A 732 -4.91 -10.86 -9.94
C ASP A 732 -4.53 -10.92 -8.45
N PRO A 733 -4.79 -12.06 -7.76
CA PRO A 733 -4.52 -12.19 -6.35
C PRO A 733 -3.02 -12.05 -6.05
N GLN A 734 -2.70 -11.29 -5.01
CA GLN A 734 -1.34 -11.16 -4.50
C GLN A 734 -1.04 -12.19 -3.41
N GLU A 735 -2.05 -12.72 -2.75
CA GLU A 735 -1.94 -13.76 -1.72
C GLU A 735 -2.85 -14.92 -2.07
N MET A 736 -2.28 -16.11 -2.06
CA MET A 736 -3.01 -17.36 -2.35
C MET A 736 -3.55 -18.03 -1.07
N LEU A 737 -3.26 -17.46 0.11
CA LEU A 737 -3.58 -18.02 1.43
C LEU A 737 -4.87 -17.46 2.04
#